data_94615b41977fa5c39b18f78a6ac0dd62
#
_entry.id   94615b41977fa5c39b18f78a6ac0dd62
#
_cell.length_a   1.000
_cell.length_b   1.000
_cell.length_c   1.000
_cell.angle_alpha   90.00
_cell.angle_beta   90.00
_cell.angle_gamma   90.00
#
_symmetry.space_group_name_H-M   'P 1'
#
loop_
_entity.id
_entity.type
_entity.pdbx_description
1 polymer ?
#
loop_
_entity_poly.entity_id
_entity_poly.type
_entity_poly.pdbx_seq_one_letter_code
_entity_poly.pdbx_strand_id
1 'polypeptide(L)'
;MDNKQYNALFSFIWNIANDVLVHAFEKGDYKKIILPFMVLRRIDVLLESTKAAVLEKKEFCDSHHLADYTPFLTQVTGYPFYNTSAFTMKTLKNEIDPQRLKMNIIEYFNGFSQDVQDIIDKFKLRQQVDNLIEANRLGSLLEKFTDENINLSVKPVMQEVINEDGTKEMVERLPGLDNHTMGTIFEELLRKFNEENNVTEAGEHFTPRDYVRLLGQLAIEPIKDKITDNTYTIYDGACGTGGILTIVQEEIERIANEEGKRVRTSIFGQELQPDTYATCKADLMISGNINKFSYRLGSVDHQYIAFGSTISQDGHAGEKFDFCISNPPFGTPWKEDLKKWGIEDKKEITDPRFFDGVTSFIPEIGDCQMLFLANNISRMKDSPLGTRIVEVHNGSSLFTGKAGGGESNLRKYIIENDLLEAIIQMPDNDFYNTKIATYIWVVTNRKEERRKGKVQLIDASNIKTVLDKHLGKKNCYTSDKNRKEILDLLVNFQNNDNSVILDNEEFGYWDVEVLRPAKNDKGETVMVKGKVKYVKDKYSFQIPYNYEGGIERFFEKEVQQRDPEAILGKATLGYEIRFANYFSRKVDAKETKDLQVKIGSMQKEVLSLLPKLSDWFRTDNIDLKESKNPIFGKIPAHWDEIQFKYCFD
;
A
#
# COMPACT_ATOMS: atom_id res chain seq x y z
N MET A 1 13.88 22.99 13.87
CA MET A 1 14.87 22.11 14.56
C MET A 1 15.99 21.80 13.60
N ASP A 2 17.25 21.87 14.00
CA ASP A 2 18.38 21.49 13.15
C ASP A 2 18.57 19.96 13.11
N ASN A 3 19.34 19.45 12.13
CA ASN A 3 19.57 18.02 11.96
C ASN A 3 20.24 17.35 13.18
N LYS A 4 21.04 18.09 13.95
CA LYS A 4 21.72 17.57 15.13
C LYS A 4 20.73 17.35 16.28
N GLN A 5 19.85 18.32 16.50
CA GLN A 5 18.77 18.25 17.50
C GLN A 5 17.76 17.15 17.16
N TYR A 6 17.39 17.03 15.86
CA TYR A 6 16.55 15.95 15.36
C TYR A 6 17.15 14.57 15.67
N ASN A 7 18.40 14.35 15.28
CA ASN A 7 19.08 13.07 15.50
C ASN A 7 19.25 12.75 16.99
N ALA A 8 19.47 13.76 17.83
CA ALA A 8 19.56 13.57 19.27
C ALA A 8 18.23 13.10 19.87
N LEU A 9 17.12 13.75 19.50
CA LEU A 9 15.78 13.36 19.97
C LEU A 9 15.38 11.96 19.46
N PHE A 10 15.61 11.69 18.18
CA PHE A 10 15.35 10.37 17.59
C PHE A 10 16.15 9.28 18.31
N SER A 11 17.46 9.49 18.51
CA SER A 11 18.34 8.53 19.18
C SER A 11 17.93 8.33 20.65
N PHE A 12 17.49 9.39 21.32
CA PHE A 12 17.04 9.29 22.70
C PHE A 12 15.80 8.39 22.80
N ILE A 13 14.75 8.66 21.98
CA ILE A 13 13.52 7.85 21.98
C ILE A 13 13.84 6.39 21.59
N TRP A 14 14.70 6.19 20.60
CA TRP A 14 15.16 4.87 20.22
C TRP A 14 15.84 4.12 21.37
N ASN A 15 16.69 4.81 22.12
CA ASN A 15 17.41 4.22 23.25
C ASN A 15 16.52 3.88 24.44
N ILE A 16 15.34 4.51 24.59
CA ILE A 16 14.36 4.11 25.62
C ILE A 16 14.03 2.61 25.49
N ALA A 17 13.85 2.13 24.25
CA ALA A 17 13.58 0.71 24.00
C ALA A 17 14.71 -0.19 24.53
N ASN A 18 15.95 0.18 24.25
CA ASN A 18 17.12 -0.57 24.71
C ASN A 18 17.37 -0.45 26.21
N ASP A 19 17.13 0.72 26.80
CA ASP A 19 17.40 0.96 28.24
C ASP A 19 16.35 0.31 29.14
N VAL A 20 15.07 0.25 28.69
CA VAL A 20 13.95 -0.15 29.54
C VAL A 20 13.46 -1.55 29.21
N LEU A 21 13.37 -1.93 27.92
CA LEU A 21 12.69 -3.15 27.48
C LEU A 21 13.61 -4.34 27.25
N VAL A 22 14.92 -4.12 27.10
CA VAL A 22 15.90 -5.21 26.94
C VAL A 22 15.82 -6.19 28.10
N HIS A 23 15.87 -7.49 27.79
CA HIS A 23 15.74 -8.63 28.69
C HIS A 23 14.36 -8.82 29.36
N ALA A 24 13.43 -7.91 29.18
CA ALA A 24 12.07 -8.01 29.71
C ALA A 24 11.01 -8.30 28.64
N PHE A 25 11.29 -7.89 27.39
CA PHE A 25 10.39 -8.03 26.26
C PHE A 25 11.13 -8.54 25.02
N GLU A 26 10.42 -9.17 24.10
CA GLU A 26 10.95 -9.50 22.78
C GLU A 26 11.08 -8.24 21.92
N LYS A 27 12.09 -8.16 21.04
CA LYS A 27 12.30 -7.00 20.18
C LYS A 27 11.08 -6.64 19.34
N GLY A 28 10.31 -7.65 18.90
CA GLY A 28 9.07 -7.49 18.16
C GLY A 28 7.98 -6.70 18.88
N ASP A 29 8.01 -6.68 20.21
CA ASP A 29 7.02 -5.99 21.04
C ASP A 29 7.40 -4.54 21.39
N TYR A 30 8.65 -4.14 21.13
CA TYR A 30 9.11 -2.78 21.48
C TYR A 30 8.24 -1.72 20.81
N LYS A 31 7.88 -1.89 19.54
CA LYS A 31 7.02 -0.95 18.83
C LYS A 31 5.65 -0.79 19.49
N LYS A 32 5.08 -1.86 20.04
CA LYS A 32 3.75 -1.88 20.70
C LYS A 32 3.75 -1.15 22.06
N ILE A 33 4.92 -0.82 22.59
CA ILE A 33 5.10 -0.09 23.85
C ILE A 33 5.59 1.33 23.57
N ILE A 34 6.69 1.48 22.86
CA ILE A 34 7.36 2.78 22.67
C ILE A 34 6.50 3.76 21.87
N LEU A 35 5.94 3.33 20.73
CA LEU A 35 5.16 4.23 19.88
C LEU A 35 3.91 4.77 20.59
N PRO A 36 3.05 3.92 21.21
CA PRO A 36 1.90 4.43 21.94
C PRO A 36 2.24 5.35 23.12
N PHE A 37 3.28 5.02 23.90
CA PHE A 37 3.69 5.88 25.00
C PHE A 37 4.26 7.21 24.51
N MET A 38 4.94 7.24 23.37
CA MET A 38 5.40 8.48 22.74
C MET A 38 4.20 9.36 22.32
N VAL A 39 3.19 8.75 21.71
CA VAL A 39 1.93 9.44 21.33
C VAL A 39 1.23 10.01 22.56
N LEU A 40 1.03 9.19 23.59
CA LEU A 40 0.42 9.65 24.84
C LEU A 40 1.22 10.76 25.51
N ARG A 41 2.55 10.69 25.48
CA ARG A 41 3.39 11.77 26.01
C ARG A 41 3.24 13.05 25.19
N ARG A 42 3.17 12.97 23.86
CA ARG A 42 2.89 14.13 23.01
C ARG A 42 1.56 14.77 23.36
N ILE A 43 0.49 13.98 23.46
CA ILE A 43 -0.84 14.44 23.85
C ILE A 43 -0.84 15.07 25.25
N ASP A 44 -0.19 14.40 26.23
CA ASP A 44 -0.08 14.87 27.61
C ASP A 44 0.57 16.26 27.68
N VAL A 45 1.67 16.47 26.95
CA VAL A 45 2.37 17.77 26.91
C VAL A 45 1.53 18.85 26.22
N LEU A 46 0.80 18.52 25.15
CA LEU A 46 -0.07 19.47 24.47
C LEU A 46 -1.22 19.93 25.37
N LEU A 47 -1.72 19.06 26.27
CA LEU A 47 -2.79 19.34 27.22
C LEU A 47 -2.31 19.97 28.54
N GLU A 48 -1.01 19.98 28.82
CA GLU A 48 -0.46 20.37 30.13
C GLU A 48 -0.93 21.78 30.55
N SER A 49 -0.92 22.75 29.62
CA SER A 49 -1.31 24.15 29.93
C SER A 49 -2.81 24.36 30.16
N THR A 50 -3.65 23.44 29.71
CA THR A 50 -5.11 23.54 29.80
C THR A 50 -5.71 22.60 30.85
N LYS A 51 -4.87 21.79 31.51
CA LYS A 51 -5.31 20.73 32.43
C LYS A 51 -6.24 21.22 33.54
N ALA A 52 -5.88 22.30 34.23
CA ALA A 52 -6.70 22.86 35.31
C ALA A 52 -8.06 23.37 34.78
N ALA A 53 -8.06 24.06 33.64
CA ALA A 53 -9.30 24.56 33.02
C ALA A 53 -10.21 23.43 32.53
N VAL A 54 -9.63 22.29 32.07
CA VAL A 54 -10.39 21.10 31.69
C VAL A 54 -11.08 20.48 32.91
N LEU A 55 -10.40 20.36 34.05
CA LEU A 55 -10.97 19.82 35.29
C LEU A 55 -12.09 20.72 35.82
N GLU A 56 -11.88 22.04 35.86
CA GLU A 56 -12.93 23.00 36.24
C GLU A 56 -14.16 22.91 35.29
N LYS A 57 -13.90 22.84 33.99
CA LYS A 57 -15.01 22.73 33.03
C LYS A 57 -15.75 21.40 33.13
N LYS A 58 -15.04 20.32 33.47
CA LYS A 58 -15.64 19.01 33.75
C LYS A 58 -16.61 19.12 34.95
N GLU A 59 -16.18 19.73 36.08
CA GLU A 59 -17.04 19.94 37.24
C GLU A 59 -18.29 20.76 36.87
N PHE A 60 -18.15 21.78 36.02
CA PHE A 60 -19.27 22.52 35.46
C PHE A 60 -20.22 21.61 34.68
N CYS A 61 -19.71 20.76 33.78
CA CYS A 61 -20.52 19.83 33.00
C CYS A 61 -21.24 18.81 33.89
N ASP A 62 -20.57 18.27 34.90
CA ASP A 62 -21.12 17.35 35.88
C ASP A 62 -22.28 17.99 36.67
N SER A 63 -22.08 19.23 37.16
CA SER A 63 -23.11 19.96 37.91
C SER A 63 -24.35 20.30 37.10
N HIS A 64 -24.25 20.41 35.78
CA HIS A 64 -25.34 20.67 34.87
C HIS A 64 -25.88 19.40 34.20
N HIS A 65 -25.41 18.21 34.61
CA HIS A 65 -25.82 16.89 34.09
C HIS A 65 -25.81 16.80 32.55
N LEU A 66 -24.75 17.33 31.92
CA LEU A 66 -24.59 17.30 30.47
C LEU A 66 -24.33 15.86 30.01
N ALA A 67 -24.96 15.44 28.93
CA ALA A 67 -24.79 14.09 28.39
C ALA A 67 -23.48 13.94 27.60
N ASP A 68 -22.97 15.01 27.00
CA ASP A 68 -21.73 15.02 26.22
C ASP A 68 -20.86 16.22 26.64
N TYR A 69 -19.66 15.95 27.08
CA TYR A 69 -18.67 16.94 27.49
C TYR A 69 -17.75 17.38 26.34
N THR A 70 -17.72 16.61 25.28
CA THR A 70 -16.75 16.76 24.17
C THR A 70 -16.72 18.18 23.59
N PRO A 71 -17.85 18.82 23.22
CA PRO A 71 -17.83 20.16 22.66
C PRO A 71 -17.24 21.21 23.59
N PHE A 72 -17.47 21.07 24.90
CA PHE A 72 -17.00 21.99 25.91
C PHE A 72 -15.52 21.82 26.20
N LEU A 73 -15.06 20.57 26.34
CA LEU A 73 -13.70 20.27 26.71
C LEU A 73 -12.72 20.47 25.55
N THR A 74 -13.12 20.16 24.32
CA THR A 74 -12.32 20.44 23.12
C THR A 74 -12.19 21.94 22.85
N GLN A 75 -13.22 22.73 23.21
CA GLN A 75 -13.13 24.19 23.15
C GLN A 75 -12.08 24.73 24.13
N VAL A 76 -12.00 24.17 25.34
CA VAL A 76 -11.03 24.56 26.38
C VAL A 76 -9.62 24.19 25.94
N THR A 77 -9.40 22.99 25.43
CA THR A 77 -8.08 22.53 25.02
C THR A 77 -7.58 23.16 23.72
N GLY A 78 -8.53 23.54 22.82
CA GLY A 78 -8.22 23.93 21.43
C GLY A 78 -7.74 22.75 20.56
N TYR A 79 -7.81 21.52 21.06
CA TYR A 79 -7.49 20.29 20.38
C TYR A 79 -8.73 19.40 20.24
N PRO A 80 -8.75 18.43 19.30
CA PRO A 80 -9.84 17.46 19.19
C PRO A 80 -9.84 16.42 20.33
N PHE A 81 -8.98 16.54 21.30
CA PHE A 81 -8.83 15.64 22.43
C PHE A 81 -8.68 16.41 23.76
N TYR A 82 -8.99 15.74 24.84
CA TYR A 82 -8.86 16.21 26.20
C TYR A 82 -8.55 15.07 27.16
N ASN A 83 -8.23 15.39 28.41
CA ASN A 83 -8.12 14.40 29.49
C ASN A 83 -8.69 14.95 30.81
N THR A 84 -9.69 14.26 31.35
CA THR A 84 -10.43 14.64 32.58
C THR A 84 -9.90 14.00 33.86
N SER A 85 -8.85 13.16 33.78
CA SER A 85 -8.17 12.60 34.96
C SER A 85 -7.37 13.66 35.69
N ALA A 86 -7.17 13.50 36.99
CA ALA A 86 -6.26 14.34 37.78
C ALA A 86 -4.78 14.11 37.45
N PHE A 87 -4.46 12.98 36.81
CA PHE A 87 -3.08 12.59 36.54
C PHE A 87 -2.52 13.15 35.23
N THR A 88 -1.20 13.28 35.18
CA THR A 88 -0.36 13.51 34.01
C THR A 88 0.77 12.48 34.04
N MET A 89 1.47 12.26 32.92
CA MET A 89 2.65 11.35 32.96
C MET A 89 3.72 11.81 33.96
N LYS A 90 3.88 13.12 34.16
CA LYS A 90 4.80 13.67 35.15
C LYS A 90 4.37 13.36 36.60
N THR A 91 3.10 13.36 36.91
CA THR A 91 2.61 13.02 38.26
C THR A 91 2.63 11.51 38.49
N LEU A 92 2.34 10.70 37.48
CA LEU A 92 2.36 9.24 37.51
C LEU A 92 3.76 8.70 37.85
N LYS A 93 4.83 9.29 37.31
CA LYS A 93 6.22 8.82 37.61
C LYS A 93 6.62 8.89 39.08
N ASN A 94 5.93 9.73 39.87
CA ASN A 94 6.24 9.90 41.28
C ASN A 94 5.63 8.84 42.20
N GLU A 95 4.73 7.97 41.62
CA GLU A 95 4.14 6.86 42.38
C GLU A 95 5.12 5.68 42.43
N ILE A 96 5.51 5.29 43.64
CA ILE A 96 6.52 4.24 43.89
C ILE A 96 5.86 2.86 43.97
N ASP A 97 4.63 2.81 44.50
CA ASP A 97 3.90 1.56 44.66
C ASP A 97 3.38 1.07 43.30
N PRO A 98 3.80 -0.13 42.82
CA PRO A 98 3.42 -0.61 41.48
C PRO A 98 1.91 -0.81 41.31
N GLN A 99 1.18 -1.20 42.36
CA GLN A 99 -0.25 -1.42 42.27
C GLN A 99 -1.03 -0.11 42.19
N ARG A 100 -0.60 0.89 42.96
CA ARG A 100 -1.15 2.25 42.87
C ARG A 100 -0.81 2.90 41.54
N LEU A 101 0.42 2.73 41.06
CA LEU A 101 0.81 3.19 39.73
C LEU A 101 -0.06 2.59 38.63
N LYS A 102 -0.36 1.29 38.71
CA LYS A 102 -1.29 0.61 37.79
C LYS A 102 -2.69 1.23 37.85
N MET A 103 -3.24 1.43 39.05
CA MET A 103 -4.55 2.06 39.21
C MET A 103 -4.60 3.47 38.64
N ASN A 104 -3.58 4.28 38.95
CA ASN A 104 -3.51 5.66 38.53
C ASN A 104 -3.36 5.82 37.01
N ILE A 105 -2.56 4.96 36.35
CA ILE A 105 -2.42 5.02 34.88
C ILE A 105 -3.69 4.55 34.17
N ILE A 106 -4.42 3.60 34.73
CA ILE A 106 -5.71 3.18 34.18
C ILE A 106 -6.74 4.32 34.31
N GLU A 107 -6.78 5.03 35.43
CA GLU A 107 -7.60 6.24 35.61
C GLU A 107 -7.19 7.34 34.62
N TYR A 108 -5.88 7.55 34.44
CA TYR A 108 -5.36 8.48 33.44
C TYR A 108 -5.82 8.11 32.01
N PHE A 109 -5.81 6.84 31.62
CA PHE A 109 -6.33 6.36 30.34
C PHE A 109 -7.84 6.60 30.20
N ASN A 110 -8.60 6.33 31.26
CA ASN A 110 -10.06 6.53 31.25
C ASN A 110 -10.47 8.02 31.17
N GLY A 111 -9.60 8.94 31.55
CA GLY A 111 -9.83 10.36 31.46
C GLY A 111 -9.75 10.95 30.05
N PHE A 112 -9.18 10.23 29.09
CA PHE A 112 -9.06 10.71 27.72
C PHE A 112 -10.39 10.74 26.97
N SER A 113 -10.48 11.60 25.95
CA SER A 113 -11.56 11.60 24.97
C SER A 113 -11.66 10.26 24.24
N GLN A 114 -12.87 9.96 23.74
CA GLN A 114 -13.17 8.65 23.11
C GLN A 114 -12.18 8.27 22.01
N ASP A 115 -11.77 9.23 21.19
CA ASP A 115 -10.79 8.97 20.10
C ASP A 115 -9.43 8.52 20.62
N VAL A 116 -8.96 9.09 21.72
CA VAL A 116 -7.68 8.68 22.34
C VAL A 116 -7.86 7.33 23.05
N GLN A 117 -9.00 7.08 23.68
CA GLN A 117 -9.32 5.77 24.27
C GLN A 117 -9.35 4.67 23.22
N ASP A 118 -9.93 4.93 22.03
CA ASP A 118 -9.92 3.99 20.92
C ASP A 118 -8.47 3.64 20.50
N ILE A 119 -7.57 4.62 20.42
CA ILE A 119 -6.14 4.38 20.17
C ILE A 119 -5.52 3.50 21.26
N ILE A 120 -5.78 3.81 22.54
CA ILE A 120 -5.30 3.04 23.69
C ILE A 120 -5.75 1.58 23.61
N ASP A 121 -7.02 1.36 23.28
CA ASP A 121 -7.62 0.02 23.21
C ASP A 121 -7.08 -0.78 22.01
N LYS A 122 -6.92 -0.16 20.84
CA LYS A 122 -6.37 -0.81 19.64
C LYS A 122 -4.90 -1.20 19.81
N PHE A 123 -4.10 -0.38 20.50
CA PHE A 123 -2.74 -0.75 20.91
C PHE A 123 -2.68 -1.74 22.06
N LYS A 124 -3.84 -2.09 22.67
CA LYS A 124 -3.92 -2.95 23.86
C LYS A 124 -3.06 -2.43 25.02
N LEU A 125 -2.98 -1.10 25.18
CA LEU A 125 -2.07 -0.49 26.17
C LEU A 125 -2.38 -0.89 27.60
N ARG A 126 -3.64 -1.16 27.95
CA ARG A 126 -4.01 -1.66 29.28
C ARG A 126 -3.32 -2.99 29.58
N GLN A 127 -3.24 -3.89 28.60
CA GLN A 127 -2.51 -5.15 28.73
C GLN A 127 -0.98 -4.93 28.78
N GLN A 128 -0.47 -3.97 27.99
CA GLN A 128 0.97 -3.64 28.04
C GLN A 128 1.36 -3.05 29.41
N VAL A 129 0.46 -2.28 30.07
CA VAL A 129 0.67 -1.80 31.43
C VAL A 129 0.80 -2.98 32.41
N ASP A 130 -0.03 -4.02 32.28
CA ASP A 130 0.08 -5.21 33.10
C ASP A 130 1.43 -5.91 32.93
N ASN A 131 1.86 -6.10 31.68
CA ASN A 131 3.16 -6.69 31.36
C ASN A 131 4.33 -5.85 31.90
N LEU A 132 4.22 -4.53 31.80
CA LEU A 132 5.25 -3.58 32.31
C LEU A 132 5.34 -3.56 33.85
N ILE A 133 4.22 -3.72 34.54
CA ILE A 133 4.17 -3.83 36.01
C ILE A 133 4.79 -5.16 36.45
N GLU A 134 4.42 -6.29 35.80
CA GLU A 134 4.99 -7.60 36.10
C GLU A 134 6.52 -7.62 35.89
N ALA A 135 7.00 -6.97 34.84
CA ALA A 135 8.41 -6.81 34.54
C ALA A 135 9.12 -5.74 35.42
N ASN A 136 8.39 -5.00 36.26
CA ASN A 136 8.88 -3.85 37.01
C ASN A 136 9.55 -2.78 36.13
N ARG A 137 8.93 -2.43 35.00
CA ARG A 137 9.46 -1.49 34.00
C ARG A 137 8.61 -0.26 33.78
N LEU A 138 7.36 -0.22 34.25
CA LEU A 138 6.45 0.91 33.99
C LEU A 138 7.00 2.24 34.56
N GLY A 139 7.50 2.24 35.81
CA GLY A 139 8.07 3.44 36.43
C GLY A 139 9.26 3.99 35.64
N SER A 140 10.20 3.11 35.26
CA SER A 140 11.37 3.49 34.45
C SER A 140 10.96 4.01 33.04
N LEU A 141 9.92 3.45 32.46
CA LEU A 141 9.40 3.92 31.16
C LEU A 141 8.84 5.34 31.27
N LEU A 142 8.02 5.61 32.29
CA LEU A 142 7.46 6.93 32.56
C LEU A 142 8.56 7.95 32.86
N GLU A 143 9.59 7.57 33.66
CA GLU A 143 10.74 8.40 33.96
C GLU A 143 11.45 8.83 32.66
N LYS A 144 11.76 7.90 31.76
CA LYS A 144 12.39 8.17 30.47
C LYS A 144 11.55 9.10 29.59
N PHE A 145 10.25 8.84 29.42
CA PHE A 145 9.37 9.70 28.61
C PHE A 145 9.12 11.09 29.23
N THR A 146 9.38 11.27 30.53
CA THR A 146 9.24 12.55 31.22
C THR A 146 10.61 13.17 31.62
N ASP A 147 11.69 12.66 30.99
CA ASP A 147 13.05 13.21 31.19
C ASP A 147 13.10 14.67 30.74
N GLU A 148 13.81 15.50 31.50
CA GLU A 148 13.94 16.93 31.25
C GLU A 148 14.74 17.28 30.00
N ASN A 149 15.46 16.31 29.44
CA ASN A 149 16.20 16.44 28.18
C ASN A 149 15.35 16.14 26.94
N ILE A 150 14.07 15.76 27.11
CA ILE A 150 13.12 15.59 26.04
C ILE A 150 12.09 16.73 26.04
N ASN A 151 11.93 17.36 24.87
CA ASN A 151 10.82 18.27 24.65
C ASN A 151 9.96 17.75 23.49
N LEU A 152 8.79 17.21 23.81
CA LEU A 152 7.75 16.84 22.83
C LEU A 152 6.65 17.93 22.72
N SER A 153 6.88 19.14 23.27
CA SER A 153 5.98 20.29 23.16
C SER A 153 6.22 21.06 21.86
N VAL A 154 5.19 21.74 21.36
CA VAL A 154 5.34 22.71 20.26
C VAL A 154 6.16 23.92 20.70
N LYS A 155 6.10 24.26 22.00
CA LYS A 155 6.83 25.40 22.54
C LYS A 155 8.24 24.99 22.99
N PRO A 156 9.26 25.85 22.81
CA PRO A 156 10.59 25.60 23.34
C PRO A 156 10.58 25.62 24.88
N VAL A 157 11.51 24.89 25.48
CA VAL A 157 11.79 24.96 26.91
C VAL A 157 12.81 26.07 27.12
N MET A 158 12.42 27.08 27.88
CA MET A 158 13.25 28.23 28.21
C MET A 158 13.93 28.01 29.55
N GLN A 159 15.17 28.50 29.69
CA GLN A 159 15.93 28.47 30.92
C GLN A 159 16.45 29.88 31.24
N GLU A 160 16.29 30.31 32.48
CA GLU A 160 16.90 31.54 32.96
C GLU A 160 18.41 31.34 33.17
N VAL A 161 19.23 32.14 32.53
CA VAL A 161 20.68 32.18 32.68
C VAL A 161 21.04 33.52 33.25
N ILE A 162 21.93 33.51 34.24
CA ILE A 162 22.49 34.72 34.83
C ILE A 162 23.82 34.99 34.12
N ASN A 163 23.90 36.09 33.40
CA ASN A 163 25.11 36.51 32.71
C ASN A 163 26.19 37.00 33.70
N GLU A 164 27.42 37.13 33.25
CA GLU A 164 28.56 37.57 34.07
C GLU A 164 28.35 38.96 34.69
N ASP A 165 27.52 39.80 34.10
CA ASP A 165 27.15 41.13 34.58
C ASP A 165 25.96 41.13 35.57
N GLY A 166 25.43 39.94 35.93
CA GLY A 166 24.32 39.77 36.85
C GLY A 166 22.94 39.95 36.20
N THR A 167 22.85 40.21 34.88
CA THR A 167 21.57 40.28 34.17
C THR A 167 20.99 38.91 33.96
N LYS A 168 19.64 38.78 34.05
CA LYS A 168 18.90 37.55 33.81
C LYS A 168 18.41 37.53 32.38
N GLU A 169 18.73 36.47 31.65
CA GLU A 169 18.26 36.25 30.28
C GLU A 169 17.57 34.89 30.17
N MET A 170 16.46 34.86 29.43
CA MET A 170 15.78 33.60 29.08
C MET A 170 16.33 33.05 27.78
N VAL A 171 17.07 31.95 27.88
CA VAL A 171 17.63 31.27 26.69
C VAL A 171 16.88 29.99 26.40
N GLU A 172 16.82 29.61 25.13
CA GLU A 172 16.24 28.35 24.71
C GLU A 172 17.15 27.19 25.12
N ARG A 173 16.66 26.32 26.03
CA ARG A 173 17.36 25.09 26.44
C ARG A 173 17.07 23.93 25.48
N LEU A 174 15.82 23.74 25.13
CA LEU A 174 15.38 22.72 24.18
C LEU A 174 14.44 23.35 23.18
N PRO A 175 14.59 23.06 21.87
CA PRO A 175 13.71 23.58 20.83
C PRO A 175 12.30 23.05 20.98
N GLY A 176 11.33 23.81 20.46
CA GLY A 176 9.98 23.32 20.25
C GLY A 176 9.96 22.29 19.13
N LEU A 177 9.08 21.32 19.24
CA LEU A 177 8.84 20.27 18.26
C LEU A 177 7.53 20.57 17.53
N ASP A 178 7.62 21.06 16.29
CA ASP A 178 6.45 21.26 15.45
C ASP A 178 5.80 19.93 15.05
N ASN A 179 4.56 19.99 14.57
CA ASN A 179 3.77 18.81 14.24
C ASN A 179 4.36 18.00 13.08
N HIS A 180 4.91 18.67 12.06
CA HIS A 180 5.53 18.01 10.91
C HIS A 180 6.78 17.21 11.33
N THR A 181 7.65 17.84 12.13
CA THR A 181 8.86 17.17 12.66
C THR A 181 8.48 16.00 13.57
N MET A 182 7.42 16.14 14.37
CA MET A 182 6.92 15.05 15.23
C MET A 182 6.45 13.85 14.38
N GLY A 183 5.67 14.09 13.32
CA GLY A 183 5.22 13.05 12.39
C GLY A 183 6.41 12.36 11.71
N THR A 184 7.43 13.13 11.29
CA THR A 184 8.65 12.57 10.68
C THR A 184 9.41 11.64 11.64
N ILE A 185 9.57 12.05 12.91
CA ILE A 185 10.22 11.21 13.94
C ILE A 185 9.42 9.93 14.17
N PHE A 186 8.10 10.05 14.27
CA PHE A 186 7.22 8.91 14.50
C PHE A 186 7.33 7.87 13.37
N GLU A 187 7.24 8.33 12.12
CA GLU A 187 7.37 7.48 10.94
C GLU A 187 8.75 6.80 10.85
N GLU A 188 9.83 7.54 11.16
CA GLU A 188 11.18 6.98 11.10
C GLU A 188 11.42 5.96 12.21
N LEU A 189 10.87 6.16 13.41
CA LEU A 189 10.89 5.17 14.49
C LEU A 189 10.13 3.91 14.08
N LEU A 190 8.94 4.07 13.50
CA LEU A 190 8.13 2.97 13.00
C LEU A 190 8.90 2.16 11.95
N ARG A 191 9.51 2.84 10.97
CA ARG A 191 10.35 2.21 9.94
C ARG A 191 11.49 1.41 10.57
N LYS A 192 12.20 2.01 11.52
CA LYS A 192 13.34 1.37 12.18
C LYS A 192 12.93 0.15 13.02
N PHE A 193 11.81 0.21 13.74
CA PHE A 193 11.26 -0.94 14.45
C PHE A 193 10.87 -2.07 13.49
N ASN A 194 10.31 -1.76 12.33
CA ASN A 194 9.95 -2.76 11.33
C ASN A 194 11.20 -3.40 10.68
N GLU A 195 12.24 -2.62 10.39
CA GLU A 195 13.50 -3.11 9.84
C GLU A 195 14.23 -4.08 10.79
N GLU A 196 14.30 -3.75 12.09
CA GLU A 196 15.01 -4.60 13.08
C GLU A 196 14.29 -5.92 13.38
N ASN A 197 12.98 -5.94 13.23
CA ASN A 197 12.20 -7.12 13.57
C ASN A 197 12.13 -8.15 12.44
N ASN A 198 12.71 -7.88 11.25
CA ASN A 198 12.59 -8.74 10.06
C ASN A 198 11.13 -9.18 9.82
N VAL A 199 10.15 -8.34 10.19
CA VAL A 199 8.73 -8.64 10.03
C VAL A 199 8.41 -8.55 8.54
N THR A 200 8.65 -9.64 7.85
CA THR A 200 8.19 -9.89 6.48
C THR A 200 6.84 -10.57 6.54
N GLU A 201 5.85 -9.97 7.17
CA GLU A 201 4.48 -10.36 6.87
C GLU A 201 4.17 -9.86 5.47
N ALA A 202 3.90 -10.81 4.57
CA ALA A 202 3.48 -10.54 3.21
C ALA A 202 2.17 -9.73 3.26
N GLY A 203 2.25 -8.44 2.93
CA GLY A 203 1.10 -7.54 2.92
C GLY A 203 1.32 -6.17 3.56
N GLU A 204 2.24 -6.02 4.50
CA GLU A 204 2.59 -4.70 5.05
C GLU A 204 3.68 -4.05 4.21
N HIS A 205 3.30 -3.48 3.07
CA HIS A 205 4.21 -2.71 2.23
C HIS A 205 4.21 -1.25 2.68
N PHE A 206 5.21 -0.86 3.45
CA PHE A 206 5.46 0.56 3.67
C PHE A 206 5.84 1.21 2.33
N THR A 207 5.02 2.14 1.85
CA THR A 207 5.25 2.82 0.57
C THR A 207 6.32 3.89 0.75
N PRO A 208 7.44 3.85 -0.01
CA PRO A 208 8.50 4.84 0.12
C PRO A 208 7.99 6.26 -0.15
N ARG A 209 8.49 7.26 0.62
CA ARG A 209 8.05 8.65 0.51
C ARG A 209 8.23 9.25 -0.89
N ASP A 210 9.33 8.93 -1.55
CA ASP A 210 9.61 9.35 -2.92
C ASP A 210 8.54 8.83 -3.89
N TYR A 211 8.10 7.58 -3.68
CA TYR A 211 7.02 6.96 -4.45
C TYR A 211 5.67 7.62 -4.16
N VAL A 212 5.35 7.87 -2.88
CA VAL A 212 4.09 8.53 -2.48
C VAL A 212 3.98 9.94 -3.06
N ARG A 213 5.09 10.71 -3.10
CA ARG A 213 5.12 12.03 -3.75
C ARG A 213 4.78 11.92 -5.24
N LEU A 214 5.30 10.89 -5.93
CA LEU A 214 4.92 10.65 -7.32
C LEU A 214 3.42 10.39 -7.46
N LEU A 215 2.81 9.57 -6.58
CA LEU A 215 1.36 9.32 -6.62
C LEU A 215 0.56 10.61 -6.48
N GLY A 216 0.92 11.48 -5.53
CA GLY A 216 0.30 12.78 -5.33
C GLY A 216 0.45 13.70 -6.55
N GLN A 217 1.64 13.74 -7.14
CA GLN A 217 1.91 14.54 -8.34
C GLN A 217 1.14 14.02 -9.56
N LEU A 218 1.05 12.70 -9.76
CA LEU A 218 0.24 12.08 -10.83
C LEU A 218 -1.27 12.40 -10.66
N ALA A 219 -1.72 12.60 -9.43
CA ALA A 219 -3.10 12.95 -9.17
C ALA A 219 -3.42 14.41 -9.52
N ILE A 220 -2.52 15.37 -9.23
CA ILE A 220 -2.85 16.80 -9.34
C ILE A 220 -2.22 17.51 -10.55
N GLU A 221 -0.97 17.20 -10.92
CA GLU A 221 -0.28 17.92 -12.00
C GLU A 221 -1.06 17.97 -13.34
N PRO A 222 -1.69 16.86 -13.79
CA PRO A 222 -2.45 16.87 -15.04
C PRO A 222 -3.69 17.76 -15.03
N ILE A 223 -4.14 18.21 -13.85
CA ILE A 223 -5.39 18.97 -13.67
C ILE A 223 -5.20 20.24 -12.85
N LYS A 224 -3.97 20.66 -12.58
CA LYS A 224 -3.67 21.80 -11.70
C LYS A 224 -4.29 23.12 -12.16
N ASP A 225 -4.45 23.30 -13.46
CA ASP A 225 -5.13 24.44 -14.08
C ASP A 225 -6.65 24.47 -13.82
N LYS A 226 -7.25 23.29 -13.54
CA LYS A 226 -8.68 23.12 -13.24
C LYS A 226 -9.00 23.23 -11.74
N ILE A 227 -7.98 23.23 -10.89
CA ILE A 227 -8.14 23.38 -9.43
C ILE A 227 -8.60 24.81 -9.12
N THR A 228 -9.54 24.93 -8.20
CA THR A 228 -10.09 26.21 -7.73
C THR A 228 -9.95 26.33 -6.22
N ASP A 229 -10.16 27.55 -5.68
CA ASP A 229 -10.24 27.78 -4.23
C ASP A 229 -11.38 26.96 -3.63
N ASN A 230 -11.07 25.82 -3.04
CA ASN A 230 -12.06 24.87 -2.52
C ASN A 230 -11.45 23.92 -1.47
N THR A 231 -12.30 23.07 -0.88
CA THR A 231 -11.89 21.94 -0.06
C THR A 231 -12.03 20.66 -0.88
N TYR A 232 -10.94 19.90 -1.02
CA TYR A 232 -10.90 18.64 -1.73
C TYR A 232 -10.74 17.48 -0.76
N THR A 233 -11.29 16.33 -1.11
CA THR A 233 -11.27 15.11 -0.30
C THR A 233 -10.30 14.10 -0.88
N ILE A 234 -9.45 13.52 -0.01
CA ILE A 234 -8.48 12.48 -0.33
C ILE A 234 -8.89 11.21 0.40
N TYR A 235 -8.88 10.08 -0.27
CA TYR A 235 -9.24 8.78 0.29
C TYR A 235 -8.18 7.72 0.01
N ASP A 236 -7.90 6.90 1.04
CA ASP A 236 -7.08 5.70 0.94
C ASP A 236 -7.77 4.54 1.67
N GLY A 237 -8.24 3.55 0.90
CA GLY A 237 -8.94 2.37 1.44
C GLY A 237 -8.01 1.33 2.09
N ALA A 238 -6.70 1.49 1.99
CA ALA A 238 -5.67 0.67 2.64
C ALA A 238 -4.60 1.58 3.25
N CYS A 239 -5.05 2.52 4.10
CA CYS A 239 -4.25 3.69 4.46
C CYS A 239 -3.02 3.38 5.31
N GLY A 240 -2.90 2.17 5.83
CA GLY A 240 -1.75 1.81 6.65
C GLY A 240 -1.60 2.77 7.82
N THR A 241 -0.40 3.32 7.98
CA THR A 241 -0.08 4.35 8.99
C THR A 241 -0.44 5.78 8.57
N GLY A 242 -1.10 5.97 7.42
CA GLY A 242 -1.54 7.28 6.92
C GLY A 242 -0.50 8.05 6.10
N GLY A 243 0.67 7.46 5.84
CA GLY A 243 1.76 8.14 5.13
C GLY A 243 1.39 8.58 3.71
N ILE A 244 0.55 7.83 2.99
CA ILE A 244 0.03 8.25 1.67
C ILE A 244 -0.85 9.49 1.85
N LEU A 245 -1.80 9.46 2.78
CA LEU A 245 -2.76 10.54 3.01
C LEU A 245 -2.07 11.87 3.31
N THR A 246 -1.09 11.87 4.23
CA THR A 246 -0.41 13.09 4.66
C THR A 246 0.50 13.68 3.57
N ILE A 247 1.30 12.84 2.91
CA ILE A 247 2.23 13.31 1.87
C ILE A 247 1.47 13.78 0.62
N VAL A 248 0.40 13.09 0.23
CA VAL A 248 -0.45 13.50 -0.90
C VAL A 248 -1.16 14.82 -0.59
N GLN A 249 -1.64 15.00 0.64
CA GLN A 249 -2.19 16.26 1.12
C GLN A 249 -1.18 17.41 0.94
N GLU A 250 0.04 17.23 1.43
CA GLU A 250 1.12 18.22 1.28
C GLU A 250 1.40 18.57 -0.19
N GLU A 251 1.48 17.55 -1.06
CA GLU A 251 1.75 17.76 -2.49
C GLU A 251 0.60 18.49 -3.20
N ILE A 252 -0.65 18.14 -2.92
CA ILE A 252 -1.82 18.80 -3.51
C ILE A 252 -1.87 20.27 -3.08
N GLU A 253 -1.71 20.55 -1.78
CA GLU A 253 -1.73 21.91 -1.24
C GLU A 253 -0.54 22.72 -1.75
N ARG A 254 0.65 22.13 -1.87
CA ARG A 254 1.84 22.78 -2.42
C ARG A 254 1.62 23.20 -3.88
N ILE A 255 1.22 22.26 -4.76
CA ILE A 255 1.03 22.52 -6.19
C ILE A 255 -0.09 23.56 -6.40
N ALA A 256 -1.19 23.44 -5.64
CA ALA A 256 -2.27 24.42 -5.72
C ALA A 256 -1.82 25.82 -5.28
N ASN A 257 -1.01 25.95 -4.24
CA ASN A 257 -0.44 27.20 -3.78
C ASN A 257 0.52 27.83 -4.83
N GLU A 258 1.31 27.00 -5.52
CA GLU A 258 2.18 27.46 -6.62
C GLU A 258 1.37 28.02 -7.80
N GLU A 259 0.17 27.48 -8.04
CA GLU A 259 -0.80 28.01 -9.02
C GLU A 259 -1.63 29.20 -8.47
N GLY A 260 -1.30 29.70 -7.27
CA GLY A 260 -1.99 30.84 -6.64
C GLY A 260 -3.39 30.51 -6.11
N LYS A 261 -3.69 29.24 -5.87
CA LYS A 261 -4.99 28.74 -5.36
C LYS A 261 -4.94 28.48 -3.85
N ARG A 262 -6.02 28.79 -3.15
CA ARG A 262 -6.21 28.50 -1.73
C ARG A 262 -6.99 27.21 -1.58
N VAL A 263 -6.28 26.11 -1.58
CA VAL A 263 -6.86 24.77 -1.41
C VAL A 263 -6.74 24.34 0.05
N ARG A 264 -7.78 23.66 0.54
CA ARG A 264 -7.76 22.85 1.75
C ARG A 264 -8.07 21.42 1.37
N THR A 265 -7.56 20.48 2.14
CA THR A 265 -7.83 19.07 1.93
C THR A 265 -8.43 18.44 3.18
N SER A 266 -9.30 17.47 2.98
CA SER A 266 -9.82 16.58 4.03
C SER A 266 -9.45 15.16 3.67
N ILE A 267 -8.83 14.46 4.60
CA ILE A 267 -8.33 13.09 4.41
C ILE A 267 -9.29 12.08 5.01
N PHE A 268 -9.48 10.97 4.30
CA PHE A 268 -10.28 9.82 4.71
C PHE A 268 -9.50 8.56 4.47
N GLY A 269 -9.59 7.60 5.37
CA GLY A 269 -8.88 6.34 5.23
C GLY A 269 -9.59 5.19 5.89
N GLN A 270 -9.17 3.98 5.54
CA GLN A 270 -9.62 2.77 6.22
C GLN A 270 -8.46 1.79 6.38
N GLU A 271 -8.38 1.17 7.56
CA GLU A 271 -7.31 0.22 7.89
C GLU A 271 -7.87 -0.99 8.66
N LEU A 272 -7.41 -2.17 8.23
CA LEU A 272 -7.84 -3.45 8.80
C LEU A 272 -7.10 -3.80 10.09
N GLN A 273 -5.80 -3.50 10.15
CA GLN A 273 -4.94 -3.91 11.26
C GLN A 273 -5.07 -2.95 12.45
N PRO A 274 -5.40 -3.43 13.67
CA PRO A 274 -5.65 -2.56 14.81
C PRO A 274 -4.46 -1.65 15.16
N ASP A 275 -3.25 -2.21 15.18
CA ASP A 275 -2.03 -1.46 15.56
C ASP A 275 -1.70 -0.37 14.52
N THR A 276 -1.88 -0.70 13.23
CA THR A 276 -1.63 0.19 12.10
C THR A 276 -2.67 1.32 12.04
N TYR A 277 -3.96 0.98 12.26
CA TYR A 277 -5.05 1.94 12.41
C TYR A 277 -4.79 2.93 13.55
N ALA A 278 -4.44 2.40 14.74
CA ALA A 278 -4.16 3.24 15.90
C ALA A 278 -2.96 4.16 15.65
N THR A 279 -1.95 3.67 14.95
CA THR A 279 -0.78 4.45 14.53
C THR A 279 -1.18 5.59 13.60
N CYS A 280 -1.98 5.32 12.57
CA CYS A 280 -2.50 6.32 11.63
C CYS A 280 -3.30 7.39 12.36
N LYS A 281 -4.26 6.98 13.19
CA LYS A 281 -5.12 7.89 13.95
C LYS A 281 -4.30 8.76 14.90
N ALA A 282 -3.31 8.17 15.56
CA ALA A 282 -2.42 8.87 16.47
C ALA A 282 -1.55 9.92 15.75
N ASP A 283 -0.93 9.55 14.62
CA ASP A 283 -0.10 10.46 13.82
C ASP A 283 -0.92 11.67 13.34
N LEU A 284 -2.10 11.43 12.79
CA LEU A 284 -3.00 12.49 12.33
C LEU A 284 -3.47 13.42 13.48
N MET A 285 -3.67 12.87 14.67
CA MET A 285 -4.03 13.68 15.85
C MET A 285 -2.88 14.56 16.32
N ILE A 286 -1.66 14.04 16.40
CA ILE A 286 -0.50 14.77 16.91
C ILE A 286 0.12 15.71 15.88
N SER A 287 -0.04 15.43 14.58
CA SER A 287 0.38 16.32 13.47
C SER A 287 -0.58 17.48 13.24
N GLY A 288 -1.75 17.50 13.90
CA GLY A 288 -2.77 18.54 13.76
C GLY A 288 -3.52 18.48 12.41
N ASN A 289 -3.33 17.41 11.65
CA ASN A 289 -3.97 17.19 10.35
C ASN A 289 -5.45 16.77 10.49
N ILE A 290 -5.89 16.35 11.67
CA ILE A 290 -7.32 16.20 11.95
C ILE A 290 -7.94 17.59 12.00
N ASN A 291 -8.69 17.91 10.98
CA ASN A 291 -9.31 19.21 10.81
C ASN A 291 -10.12 19.62 12.04
N LYS A 292 -9.84 20.81 12.59
CA LYS A 292 -10.66 21.49 13.62
C LYS A 292 -12.13 21.70 13.17
N PHE A 293 -12.44 21.42 11.91
CA PHE A 293 -13.76 21.62 11.29
C PHE A 293 -14.75 20.49 11.55
N SER A 294 -14.30 19.25 11.73
CA SER A 294 -15.18 18.10 11.95
C SER A 294 -15.97 18.17 13.25
N TYR A 295 -15.37 18.75 14.28
CA TYR A 295 -16.05 18.94 15.58
C TYR A 295 -17.06 20.10 15.60
N ARG A 296 -17.02 21.01 14.63
CA ARG A 296 -17.99 22.14 14.55
C ARG A 296 -19.36 21.76 13.97
N LEU A 297 -19.47 20.63 13.26
CA LEU A 297 -20.71 20.24 12.59
C LEU A 297 -21.58 19.26 13.37
N GLY A 298 -21.22 18.89 14.60
CA GLY A 298 -22.12 18.15 15.51
C GLY A 298 -22.53 16.74 15.04
N SER A 299 -21.89 16.18 14.01
CA SER A 299 -22.15 14.82 13.56
C SER A 299 -21.13 13.87 14.18
N VAL A 300 -21.58 13.05 15.10
CA VAL A 300 -20.82 12.01 15.80
C VAL A 300 -20.40 10.86 14.85
N ASP A 301 -20.86 10.86 13.61
CA ASP A 301 -20.81 9.70 12.70
C ASP A 301 -19.73 9.74 11.61
N HIS A 302 -18.96 10.81 11.46
CA HIS A 302 -17.91 10.85 10.44
C HIS A 302 -16.54 10.51 11.00
N GLN A 303 -16.23 9.23 11.02
CA GLN A 303 -14.86 8.76 11.25
C GLN A 303 -14.03 9.00 10.00
N TYR A 304 -13.06 9.92 10.07
CA TYR A 304 -12.12 10.17 8.95
C TYR A 304 -11.26 8.94 8.66
N ILE A 305 -10.80 8.25 9.71
CA ILE A 305 -10.13 6.96 9.59
C ILE A 305 -11.03 5.88 10.19
N ALA A 306 -11.50 4.99 9.35
CA ALA A 306 -12.36 3.87 9.75
C ALA A 306 -11.52 2.63 10.06
N PHE A 307 -11.95 1.88 11.08
CA PHE A 307 -11.36 0.58 11.41
C PHE A 307 -12.16 -0.54 10.77
N GLY A 308 -11.47 -1.47 10.13
CA GLY A 308 -12.06 -2.67 9.55
C GLY A 308 -11.68 -2.89 8.09
N SER A 309 -12.16 -3.98 7.52
CA SER A 309 -11.89 -4.30 6.11
C SER A 309 -12.67 -3.38 5.17
N THR A 310 -11.97 -2.70 4.29
CA THR A 310 -12.55 -1.92 3.19
C THR A 310 -13.44 -2.77 2.27
N ILE A 311 -13.14 -4.05 2.16
CA ILE A 311 -13.89 -4.99 1.33
C ILE A 311 -15.25 -5.29 1.97
N SER A 312 -15.26 -5.82 3.20
CA SER A 312 -16.46 -6.36 3.86
C SER A 312 -17.11 -5.46 4.89
N GLN A 313 -16.44 -4.39 5.33
CA GLN A 313 -16.90 -3.49 6.39
C GLN A 313 -16.71 -2.03 5.98
N ASP A 314 -17.46 -1.59 4.98
CA ASP A 314 -17.34 -0.25 4.40
C ASP A 314 -17.59 0.86 5.44
N GLY A 315 -16.51 1.45 5.95
CA GLY A 315 -16.58 2.55 6.93
C GLY A 315 -16.92 3.91 6.32
N HIS A 316 -16.99 4.02 5.00
CA HIS A 316 -17.27 5.25 4.25
C HIS A 316 -18.41 5.05 3.25
N ALA A 317 -19.41 4.23 3.61
CA ALA A 317 -20.53 3.91 2.73
C ALA A 317 -21.23 5.18 2.23
N GLY A 318 -21.40 5.29 0.90
CA GLY A 318 -22.05 6.44 0.26
C GLY A 318 -21.16 7.67 0.06
N GLU A 319 -19.99 7.75 0.69
CA GLU A 319 -19.07 8.87 0.51
C GLU A 319 -18.39 8.84 -0.88
N LYS A 320 -18.13 10.02 -1.42
CA LYS A 320 -17.46 10.25 -2.71
C LYS A 320 -16.27 11.19 -2.51
N PHE A 321 -15.17 10.93 -3.23
CA PHE A 321 -13.92 11.65 -3.03
C PHE A 321 -13.40 12.27 -4.33
N ASP A 322 -12.61 13.35 -4.19
CA ASP A 322 -11.96 14.00 -5.34
C ASP A 322 -10.71 13.24 -5.77
N PHE A 323 -9.98 12.70 -4.80
CA PHE A 323 -8.77 11.93 -5.02
C PHE A 323 -8.83 10.61 -4.24
N CYS A 324 -8.64 9.48 -4.93
CA CYS A 324 -8.47 8.17 -4.29
C CYS A 324 -7.06 7.68 -4.59
N ILE A 325 -6.20 7.59 -3.57
CA ILE A 325 -4.80 7.26 -3.76
C ILE A 325 -4.44 6.16 -2.78
N SER A 326 -4.08 4.99 -3.30
CA SER A 326 -3.89 3.80 -2.47
C SER A 326 -2.73 2.93 -2.97
N ASN A 327 -2.11 2.24 -2.03
CA ASN A 327 -1.26 1.09 -2.29
C ASN A 327 -1.85 -0.11 -1.55
N PRO A 328 -2.91 -0.76 -2.11
CA PRO A 328 -3.58 -1.87 -1.46
C PRO A 328 -2.68 -3.12 -1.38
N PRO A 329 -2.97 -4.06 -0.50
CA PRO A 329 -2.29 -5.34 -0.49
C PRO A 329 -2.55 -6.10 -1.79
N PHE A 330 -1.50 -6.60 -2.42
CA PHE A 330 -1.58 -7.43 -3.62
C PHE A 330 -1.00 -8.83 -3.37
N GLY A 331 -1.59 -9.84 -4.05
CA GLY A 331 -1.30 -11.25 -3.77
C GLY A 331 -1.84 -11.73 -2.43
N THR A 332 -2.77 -11.00 -1.82
CA THR A 332 -3.35 -11.29 -0.50
C THR A 332 -4.75 -11.91 -0.66
N PRO A 333 -4.97 -13.11 -0.10
CA PRO A 333 -6.29 -13.74 -0.12
C PRO A 333 -7.31 -12.97 0.73
N TRP A 334 -8.55 -12.87 0.22
CA TRP A 334 -9.66 -12.16 0.89
C TRP A 334 -10.78 -13.09 1.40
N LYS A 335 -10.47 -14.35 1.62
CA LYS A 335 -11.45 -15.35 2.10
C LYS A 335 -12.10 -14.98 3.44
N GLU A 336 -11.39 -14.27 4.30
CA GLU A 336 -11.93 -13.83 5.60
C GLU A 336 -13.07 -12.81 5.42
N ASP A 337 -13.08 -12.04 4.34
CA ASP A 337 -14.16 -11.12 4.04
C ASP A 337 -15.47 -11.83 3.68
N LEU A 338 -15.41 -12.97 3.00
CA LEU A 338 -16.59 -13.82 2.78
C LEU A 338 -17.22 -14.24 4.10
N LYS A 339 -16.40 -14.67 5.08
CA LYS A 339 -16.89 -15.05 6.41
C LYS A 339 -17.56 -13.88 7.14
N LYS A 340 -16.99 -12.66 6.99
CA LYS A 340 -17.57 -11.45 7.60
C LYS A 340 -18.92 -11.08 6.97
N TRP A 341 -19.12 -11.34 5.68
CA TRP A 341 -20.41 -11.25 5.03
C TRP A 341 -21.37 -12.41 5.34
N GLY A 342 -20.89 -13.49 5.97
CA GLY A 342 -21.68 -14.69 6.27
C GLY A 342 -22.01 -15.53 5.06
N ILE A 343 -21.20 -15.47 3.98
CA ILE A 343 -21.38 -16.19 2.72
C ILE A 343 -20.23 -17.15 2.46
N GLU A 344 -20.51 -18.23 1.74
CA GLU A 344 -19.53 -19.26 1.41
C GLU A 344 -19.03 -19.16 -0.04
N ASP A 345 -19.90 -18.80 -0.99
CA ASP A 345 -19.54 -18.64 -2.41
C ASP A 345 -19.49 -17.15 -2.78
N LYS A 346 -18.38 -16.73 -3.37
CA LYS A 346 -18.20 -15.37 -3.87
C LYS A 346 -19.27 -14.91 -4.88
N LYS A 347 -20.03 -15.84 -5.47
CA LYS A 347 -21.15 -15.54 -6.36
C LYS A 347 -22.38 -14.98 -5.64
N GLU A 348 -22.44 -15.11 -4.33
CA GLU A 348 -23.54 -14.59 -3.50
C GLU A 348 -23.33 -13.12 -3.13
N ILE A 349 -22.18 -12.53 -3.48
CA ILE A 349 -21.89 -11.14 -3.19
C ILE A 349 -22.79 -10.25 -4.05
N THR A 350 -23.55 -9.38 -3.36
CA THR A 350 -24.47 -8.41 -3.97
C THR A 350 -24.08 -6.96 -3.68
N ASP A 351 -22.91 -6.73 -3.07
CA ASP A 351 -22.40 -5.40 -2.77
C ASP A 351 -22.26 -4.58 -4.08
N PRO A 352 -22.94 -3.41 -4.19
CA PRO A 352 -22.96 -2.64 -5.43
C PRO A 352 -21.61 -2.09 -5.87
N ARG A 353 -20.61 -2.11 -5.00
CA ARG A 353 -19.23 -1.78 -5.37
C ARG A 353 -18.60 -2.83 -6.27
N PHE A 354 -19.03 -4.09 -6.15
CA PHE A 354 -18.44 -5.27 -6.77
C PHE A 354 -19.39 -6.02 -7.71
N PHE A 355 -20.64 -5.61 -7.75
CA PHE A 355 -21.68 -6.20 -8.62
C PHE A 355 -22.69 -5.13 -9.03
N ASP A 356 -22.82 -4.88 -10.32
CA ASP A 356 -23.71 -3.84 -10.88
C ASP A 356 -25.15 -4.32 -11.11
N GLY A 357 -25.51 -5.52 -10.64
CA GLY A 357 -26.80 -6.16 -10.86
C GLY A 357 -26.79 -7.14 -12.05
N VAL A 358 -25.78 -7.08 -12.91
CA VAL A 358 -25.61 -7.93 -14.09
C VAL A 358 -24.20 -8.53 -14.15
N THR A 359 -23.19 -7.69 -13.97
CA THR A 359 -21.78 -8.05 -14.13
C THR A 359 -21.09 -8.09 -12.77
N SER A 360 -20.36 -9.17 -12.49
CA SER A 360 -19.54 -9.30 -11.29
C SER A 360 -18.11 -8.85 -11.58
N PHE A 361 -17.58 -7.97 -10.71
CA PHE A 361 -16.18 -7.53 -10.70
C PHE A 361 -15.34 -8.29 -9.66
N ILE A 362 -15.90 -9.34 -9.08
CA ILE A 362 -15.31 -10.08 -7.96
C ILE A 362 -14.19 -11.00 -8.47
N PRO A 363 -12.93 -10.78 -8.06
CA PRO A 363 -11.78 -11.54 -8.52
C PRO A 363 -11.72 -12.94 -7.92
N GLU A 364 -10.70 -13.71 -8.30
CA GLU A 364 -10.37 -14.95 -7.61
C GLU A 364 -9.92 -14.66 -6.17
N ILE A 365 -10.19 -15.62 -5.25
CA ILE A 365 -10.01 -15.43 -3.79
C ILE A 365 -8.55 -15.17 -3.41
N GLY A 366 -7.61 -15.54 -4.26
CA GLY A 366 -6.18 -15.44 -3.95
C GLY A 366 -5.58 -14.03 -3.98
N ASP A 367 -6.28 -13.03 -4.53
CA ASP A 367 -5.76 -11.67 -4.66
C ASP A 367 -6.88 -10.63 -4.60
N CYS A 368 -6.79 -9.71 -3.65
CA CYS A 368 -7.83 -8.70 -3.38
C CYS A 368 -7.59 -7.35 -4.09
N GLN A 369 -6.47 -7.12 -4.76
CA GLN A 369 -6.13 -5.79 -5.28
C GLN A 369 -7.21 -5.19 -6.20
N MET A 370 -7.87 -5.99 -7.04
CA MET A 370 -8.93 -5.51 -7.92
C MET A 370 -10.20 -5.11 -7.18
N LEU A 371 -10.45 -5.61 -5.96
CA LEU A 371 -11.57 -5.15 -5.12
C LEU A 371 -11.32 -3.73 -4.59
N PHE A 372 -10.07 -3.36 -4.29
CA PHE A 372 -9.74 -1.99 -3.89
C PHE A 372 -9.95 -1.02 -5.06
N LEU A 373 -9.54 -1.38 -6.27
CA LEU A 373 -9.79 -0.56 -7.45
C LEU A 373 -11.29 -0.40 -7.73
N ALA A 374 -12.08 -1.47 -7.62
CA ALA A 374 -13.54 -1.41 -7.76
C ALA A 374 -14.17 -0.53 -6.66
N ASN A 375 -13.70 -0.65 -5.41
CA ASN A 375 -14.12 0.24 -4.33
C ASN A 375 -13.83 1.71 -4.66
N ASN A 376 -12.61 2.04 -5.11
CA ASN A 376 -12.23 3.41 -5.47
C ASN A 376 -13.06 3.95 -6.64
N ILE A 377 -13.35 3.14 -7.65
CA ILE A 377 -14.25 3.51 -8.76
C ILE A 377 -15.65 3.82 -8.23
N SER A 378 -16.16 3.04 -7.29
CA SER A 378 -17.47 3.29 -6.68
C SER A 378 -17.53 4.62 -5.92
N ARG A 379 -16.39 5.20 -5.55
CA ARG A 379 -16.24 6.48 -4.85
C ARG A 379 -16.14 7.70 -5.76
N MET A 380 -16.22 7.54 -7.06
CA MET A 380 -16.11 8.65 -8.00
C MET A 380 -17.25 9.66 -7.82
N LYS A 381 -16.89 10.95 -7.81
CA LYS A 381 -17.81 12.10 -7.82
C LYS A 381 -18.30 12.37 -9.24
N ASP A 382 -19.56 12.74 -9.36
CA ASP A 382 -20.09 13.36 -10.56
C ASP A 382 -20.02 14.89 -10.41
N SER A 383 -18.85 15.44 -10.68
CA SER A 383 -18.55 16.89 -10.60
C SER A 383 -17.75 17.33 -11.82
N PRO A 384 -17.59 18.65 -12.08
CA PRO A 384 -16.76 19.13 -13.19
C PRO A 384 -15.32 18.63 -13.16
N LEU A 385 -14.72 18.51 -11.97
CA LEU A 385 -13.38 17.94 -11.78
C LEU A 385 -13.42 16.41 -11.85
N GLY A 386 -14.52 15.79 -11.42
CA GLY A 386 -14.65 14.35 -11.25
C GLY A 386 -13.78 13.83 -10.11
N THR A 387 -13.31 12.61 -10.29
CA THR A 387 -12.36 11.96 -9.37
C THR A 387 -11.13 11.50 -10.14
N ARG A 388 -9.97 11.58 -9.50
CA ARG A 388 -8.75 10.94 -9.95
C ARG A 388 -8.35 9.84 -8.98
N ILE A 389 -8.15 8.65 -9.51
CA ILE A 389 -7.66 7.48 -8.79
C ILE A 389 -6.22 7.23 -9.24
N VAL A 390 -5.32 7.09 -8.28
CA VAL A 390 -3.93 6.69 -8.52
C VAL A 390 -3.62 5.54 -7.59
N GLU A 391 -3.60 4.33 -8.14
CA GLU A 391 -3.52 3.10 -7.34
C GLU A 391 -2.36 2.21 -7.79
N VAL A 392 -1.63 1.66 -6.81
CA VAL A 392 -0.46 0.80 -7.05
C VAL A 392 -0.89 -0.65 -7.09
N HIS A 393 -0.48 -1.37 -8.12
CA HIS A 393 -0.77 -2.78 -8.30
C HIS A 393 0.49 -3.56 -8.66
N ASN A 394 0.45 -4.87 -8.47
CA ASN A 394 1.40 -5.76 -9.13
C ASN A 394 0.97 -6.07 -10.57
N GLY A 395 1.85 -6.73 -11.35
CA GLY A 395 1.59 -7.03 -12.76
C GLY A 395 0.41 -7.98 -13.01
N SER A 396 -0.02 -8.77 -12.01
CA SER A 396 -1.15 -9.69 -12.18
C SER A 396 -2.46 -8.96 -12.50
N SER A 397 -2.65 -7.75 -11.99
CA SER A 397 -3.84 -6.93 -12.26
C SER A 397 -4.08 -6.64 -13.75
N LEU A 398 -3.03 -6.69 -14.56
CA LEU A 398 -3.10 -6.38 -15.98
C LEU A 398 -3.74 -7.50 -16.82
N PHE A 399 -3.55 -8.75 -16.43
CA PHE A 399 -3.93 -9.90 -17.28
C PHE A 399 -4.59 -11.08 -16.55
N THR A 400 -4.54 -11.15 -15.21
CA THR A 400 -5.18 -12.25 -14.48
C THR A 400 -6.68 -12.26 -14.67
N GLY A 401 -7.28 -13.45 -14.61
CA GLY A 401 -8.72 -13.67 -14.81
C GLY A 401 -9.08 -14.01 -16.26
N LYS A 402 -9.98 -14.98 -16.42
CA LYS A 402 -10.50 -15.40 -17.72
C LYS A 402 -11.47 -14.36 -18.27
N ALA A 403 -11.70 -14.39 -19.58
CA ALA A 403 -12.79 -13.65 -20.22
C ALA A 403 -14.13 -13.94 -19.51
N GLY A 404 -14.84 -12.87 -19.11
CA GLY A 404 -16.06 -12.95 -18.30
C GLY A 404 -15.84 -13.23 -16.81
N GLY A 405 -14.59 -13.37 -16.34
CA GLY A 405 -14.24 -13.42 -14.91
C GLY A 405 -14.16 -12.01 -14.29
N GLY A 406 -14.18 -11.93 -12.96
CA GLY A 406 -14.29 -10.65 -12.24
C GLY A 406 -13.23 -9.64 -12.60
N GLU A 407 -11.96 -10.04 -12.64
CA GLU A 407 -10.83 -9.16 -12.99
C GLU A 407 -10.94 -8.65 -14.44
N SER A 408 -11.26 -9.55 -15.38
CA SER A 408 -11.46 -9.17 -16.78
C SER A 408 -12.69 -8.28 -16.98
N ASN A 409 -13.76 -8.52 -16.23
CA ASN A 409 -14.97 -7.69 -16.26
C ASN A 409 -14.70 -6.28 -15.69
N LEU A 410 -13.89 -6.16 -14.63
CA LEU A 410 -13.53 -4.86 -14.10
C LEU A 410 -12.66 -4.07 -15.10
N ARG A 411 -11.66 -4.72 -15.72
CA ARG A 411 -10.88 -4.09 -16.81
C ARG A 411 -11.78 -3.65 -17.97
N LYS A 412 -12.71 -4.53 -18.39
CA LYS A 412 -13.72 -4.20 -19.40
C LYS A 412 -14.49 -2.94 -19.00
N TYR A 413 -15.04 -2.91 -17.78
CA TYR A 413 -15.81 -1.77 -17.29
C TYR A 413 -15.01 -0.46 -17.32
N ILE A 414 -13.78 -0.48 -16.84
CA ILE A 414 -12.90 0.69 -16.77
C ILE A 414 -12.55 1.21 -18.17
N ILE A 415 -12.29 0.31 -19.12
CA ILE A 415 -11.85 0.67 -20.47
C ILE A 415 -13.07 1.09 -21.34
N GLU A 416 -14.17 0.34 -21.32
CA GLU A 416 -15.37 0.67 -22.12
C GLU A 416 -16.07 1.94 -21.64
N ASN A 417 -16.02 2.26 -20.34
CA ASN A 417 -16.51 3.53 -19.79
C ASN A 417 -15.49 4.67 -19.89
N ASP A 418 -14.38 4.43 -20.59
CA ASP A 418 -13.33 5.41 -20.84
C ASP A 418 -12.73 6.05 -19.56
N LEU A 419 -12.58 5.24 -18.50
CA LEU A 419 -12.06 5.68 -17.22
C LEU A 419 -10.53 5.56 -17.11
N LEU A 420 -9.92 4.56 -17.79
CA LEU A 420 -8.47 4.32 -17.70
C LEU A 420 -7.69 5.37 -18.49
N GLU A 421 -6.95 6.22 -17.78
CA GLU A 421 -6.11 7.26 -18.41
C GLU A 421 -4.72 6.75 -18.75
N ALA A 422 -4.06 6.08 -17.80
CA ALA A 422 -2.71 5.53 -18.00
C ALA A 422 -2.40 4.35 -17.09
N ILE A 423 -1.44 3.54 -17.52
CA ILE A 423 -0.71 2.56 -16.69
C ILE A 423 0.78 2.89 -16.77
N ILE A 424 1.43 2.99 -15.62
CA ILE A 424 2.85 3.33 -15.51
C ILE A 424 3.58 2.16 -14.85
N GLN A 425 4.48 1.50 -15.57
CA GLN A 425 5.38 0.49 -14.97
C GLN A 425 6.50 1.19 -14.23
N MET A 426 6.65 0.86 -12.96
CA MET A 426 7.72 1.39 -12.11
C MET A 426 8.94 0.46 -12.06
N PRO A 427 10.09 0.95 -11.58
CA PRO A 427 11.30 0.14 -11.45
C PRO A 427 11.12 -1.07 -10.52
N ASP A 428 11.83 -2.15 -10.81
CA ASP A 428 12.01 -3.25 -9.88
C ASP A 428 12.81 -2.80 -8.66
N ASN A 429 12.58 -3.45 -7.52
CA ASN A 429 13.30 -3.17 -6.27
C ASN A 429 13.17 -1.72 -5.76
N ASP A 430 12.05 -1.05 -6.05
CA ASP A 430 11.72 0.28 -5.53
C ASP A 430 11.03 0.23 -4.16
N PHE A 431 10.63 -0.95 -3.69
CA PHE A 431 10.02 -1.18 -2.37
C PHE A 431 10.96 -1.94 -1.44
N TYR A 432 10.79 -1.70 -0.12
CA TYR A 432 11.65 -2.31 0.91
C TYR A 432 11.54 -3.84 0.99
N ASN A 433 10.34 -4.40 0.74
CA ASN A 433 10.00 -5.79 1.01
C ASN A 433 9.79 -6.65 -0.24
N THR A 434 9.73 -6.07 -1.43
CA THR A 434 9.48 -6.82 -2.66
C THR A 434 10.47 -6.45 -3.77
N LYS A 435 10.72 -7.42 -4.66
CA LYS A 435 11.48 -7.21 -5.90
C LYS A 435 10.59 -7.10 -7.13
N ILE A 436 9.27 -7.23 -6.93
CA ILE A 436 8.30 -7.30 -8.02
C ILE A 436 8.13 -5.91 -8.63
N ALA A 437 8.06 -5.83 -9.96
CA ALA A 437 7.64 -4.62 -10.67
C ALA A 437 6.23 -4.23 -10.24
N THR A 438 6.04 -2.95 -9.95
CA THR A 438 4.73 -2.38 -9.66
C THR A 438 4.23 -1.54 -10.81
N TYR A 439 2.92 -1.41 -10.90
CA TYR A 439 2.23 -0.64 -11.92
C TYR A 439 1.30 0.36 -11.26
N ILE A 440 1.39 1.62 -11.65
CA ILE A 440 0.48 2.66 -11.18
C ILE A 440 -0.66 2.77 -12.18
N TRP A 441 -1.89 2.57 -11.69
CA TRP A 441 -3.13 2.78 -12.43
C TRP A 441 -3.59 4.22 -12.23
N VAL A 442 -3.76 4.96 -13.31
CA VAL A 442 -4.33 6.31 -13.31
C VAL A 442 -5.70 6.25 -13.95
N VAL A 443 -6.74 6.44 -13.15
CA VAL A 443 -8.14 6.29 -13.56
C VAL A 443 -8.91 7.57 -13.23
N THR A 444 -9.76 8.04 -14.15
CA THR A 444 -10.56 9.25 -13.94
C THR A 444 -11.85 9.19 -14.76
N ASN A 445 -12.92 9.78 -14.23
CA ASN A 445 -14.17 9.97 -14.99
C ASN A 445 -14.25 11.34 -15.70
N ARG A 446 -13.12 12.07 -15.80
CA ARG A 446 -13.01 13.38 -16.48
C ARG A 446 -11.71 13.47 -17.28
N LYS A 447 -11.54 12.57 -18.25
CA LYS A 447 -10.42 12.64 -19.19
C LYS A 447 -10.45 13.93 -20.02
N GLU A 448 -9.28 14.44 -20.36
CA GLU A 448 -9.13 15.49 -21.36
C GLU A 448 -9.62 14.98 -22.74
N GLU A 449 -10.14 15.89 -23.59
CA GLU A 449 -10.66 15.54 -24.93
C GLU A 449 -9.64 14.74 -25.77
N ARG A 450 -8.35 15.12 -25.73
CA ARG A 450 -7.29 14.43 -26.49
C ARG A 450 -7.03 13.00 -26.02
N ARG A 451 -7.47 12.65 -24.79
CA ARG A 451 -7.28 11.33 -24.17
C ARG A 451 -8.51 10.44 -24.27
N LYS A 452 -9.64 10.97 -24.72
CA LYS A 452 -10.88 10.20 -24.84
C LYS A 452 -10.72 9.04 -25.81
N GLY A 453 -11.22 7.86 -25.43
CA GLY A 453 -11.11 6.63 -26.19
C GLY A 453 -9.70 6.03 -26.25
N LYS A 454 -8.75 6.56 -25.44
CA LYS A 454 -7.35 6.16 -25.47
C LYS A 454 -6.81 5.87 -24.08
N VAL A 455 -5.81 4.98 -24.01
CA VAL A 455 -5.03 4.67 -22.81
C VAL A 455 -3.56 4.87 -23.13
N GLN A 456 -2.84 5.51 -22.20
CA GLN A 456 -1.40 5.66 -22.28
C GLN A 456 -0.69 4.61 -21.43
N LEU A 457 0.22 3.85 -22.02
CA LEU A 457 1.13 2.96 -21.31
C LEU A 457 2.49 3.67 -21.20
N ILE A 458 3.09 3.67 -20.01
CA ILE A 458 4.38 4.34 -19.73
C ILE A 458 5.34 3.33 -19.10
N ASP A 459 6.47 3.08 -19.73
CA ASP A 459 7.56 2.29 -19.17
C ASP A 459 8.56 3.20 -18.43
N ALA A 460 8.42 3.29 -17.12
CA ALA A 460 9.35 3.97 -16.24
C ALA A 460 10.35 3.01 -15.54
N SER A 461 10.42 1.74 -15.94
CA SER A 461 11.25 0.71 -15.30
C SER A 461 12.73 1.08 -15.17
N ASN A 462 13.22 1.93 -16.07
CA ASN A 462 14.59 2.44 -16.09
C ASN A 462 14.74 3.90 -15.62
N ILE A 463 13.64 4.58 -15.30
CA ILE A 463 13.63 5.97 -14.79
C ILE A 463 13.79 5.94 -13.26
N LYS A 464 15.02 5.75 -12.81
CA LYS A 464 15.36 5.58 -11.39
C LYS A 464 16.73 6.14 -11.04
N THR A 465 16.94 6.40 -9.78
CA THR A 465 18.25 6.71 -9.19
C THR A 465 18.67 5.55 -8.31
N VAL A 466 19.86 5.03 -8.51
CA VAL A 466 20.39 3.88 -7.75
C VAL A 466 20.82 4.36 -6.36
N LEU A 467 20.53 3.57 -5.33
CA LEU A 467 20.98 3.81 -3.97
C LEU A 467 22.42 3.31 -3.78
N ASP A 468 23.26 4.10 -3.12
CA ASP A 468 24.63 3.70 -2.74
C ASP A 468 24.63 2.50 -1.77
N LYS A 469 23.60 2.41 -0.93
CA LYS A 469 23.39 1.32 0.03
C LYS A 469 21.95 0.82 -0.05
N HIS A 470 21.79 -0.49 -0.17
CA HIS A 470 20.47 -1.11 -0.21
C HIS A 470 19.75 -0.99 1.13
N LEU A 471 18.44 -0.73 1.07
CA LEU A 471 17.54 -0.67 2.23
C LEU A 471 16.57 -1.87 2.14
N GLY A 472 16.91 -2.98 2.76
CA GLY A 472 16.20 -4.24 2.54
C GLY A 472 16.35 -4.71 1.08
N LYS A 473 15.24 -4.88 0.37
CA LYS A 473 15.25 -5.22 -1.07
C LYS A 473 15.30 -3.98 -1.97
N LYS A 474 15.05 -2.78 -1.42
CA LYS A 474 15.07 -1.51 -2.16
C LYS A 474 16.51 -1.15 -2.53
N ASN A 475 16.80 -1.00 -3.82
CA ASN A 475 18.11 -0.63 -4.36
C ASN A 475 18.09 0.64 -5.23
N CYS A 476 16.91 1.22 -5.42
CA CYS A 476 16.74 2.46 -6.17
C CYS A 476 15.65 3.32 -5.51
N TYR A 477 15.52 4.55 -5.99
CA TYR A 477 14.47 5.47 -5.58
C TYR A 477 14.10 6.42 -6.73
N THR A 478 12.93 7.04 -6.62
CA THR A 478 12.40 7.97 -7.63
C THR A 478 12.74 9.41 -7.20
N SER A 479 13.88 9.93 -7.67
CA SER A 479 14.33 11.30 -7.38
C SER A 479 13.40 12.36 -7.99
N ASP A 480 13.56 13.64 -7.59
CA ASP A 480 12.78 14.75 -8.15
C ASP A 480 12.88 14.80 -9.67
N LYS A 481 14.07 14.56 -10.21
CA LYS A 481 14.32 14.49 -11.66
C LYS A 481 13.54 13.33 -12.30
N ASN A 482 13.56 12.14 -11.67
CA ASN A 482 12.85 10.97 -12.19
C ASN A 482 11.33 11.20 -12.14
N ARG A 483 10.80 11.78 -11.05
CA ARG A 483 9.37 12.11 -10.95
C ARG A 483 8.95 13.08 -12.04
N LYS A 484 9.72 14.14 -12.25
CA LYS A 484 9.46 15.09 -13.33
C LYS A 484 9.44 14.42 -14.69
N GLU A 485 10.39 13.54 -14.98
CA GLU A 485 10.45 12.81 -16.25
C GLU A 485 9.21 11.94 -16.46
N ILE A 486 8.76 11.21 -15.43
CA ILE A 486 7.53 10.39 -15.49
C ILE A 486 6.29 11.28 -15.69
N LEU A 487 6.21 12.41 -15.00
CA LEU A 487 5.11 13.37 -15.14
C LEU A 487 5.09 13.99 -16.54
N ASP A 488 6.24 14.37 -17.07
CA ASP A 488 6.36 14.92 -18.43
C ASP A 488 5.88 13.90 -19.47
N LEU A 489 6.19 12.61 -19.32
CA LEU A 489 5.65 11.54 -20.18
C LEU A 489 4.12 11.49 -20.12
N LEU A 490 3.54 11.52 -18.92
CA LEU A 490 2.09 11.49 -18.74
C LEU A 490 1.44 12.75 -19.33
N VAL A 491 1.93 13.94 -18.99
CA VAL A 491 1.30 15.23 -19.37
C VAL A 491 1.44 15.51 -20.87
N ASN A 492 2.60 15.22 -21.47
CA ASN A 492 2.82 15.48 -22.90
C ASN A 492 1.94 14.61 -23.80
N PHE A 493 1.57 13.40 -23.34
CA PHE A 493 0.71 12.48 -24.08
C PHE A 493 1.18 12.24 -25.52
N GLN A 494 2.38 11.67 -25.67
CA GLN A 494 3.02 11.41 -26.96
C GLN A 494 3.64 10.01 -27.00
N ASN A 495 3.66 9.42 -28.20
CA ASN A 495 4.38 8.17 -28.43
C ASN A 495 5.88 8.42 -28.48
N ASN A 496 6.64 7.62 -27.73
CA ASN A 496 8.12 7.58 -27.74
C ASN A 496 8.60 6.21 -27.19
N ASP A 497 9.90 6.04 -26.94
CA ASP A 497 10.45 4.78 -26.45
C ASP A 497 9.91 4.35 -25.09
N ASN A 498 9.44 5.28 -24.27
CA ASN A 498 8.90 5.05 -22.92
C ASN A 498 7.38 5.24 -22.83
N SER A 499 6.70 5.62 -23.89
CA SER A 499 5.28 5.93 -23.87
C SER A 499 4.58 5.50 -25.15
N VAL A 500 3.50 4.73 -25.02
CA VAL A 500 2.66 4.27 -26.14
C VAL A 500 1.19 4.62 -25.85
N ILE A 501 0.53 5.21 -26.84
CA ILE A 501 -0.90 5.56 -26.78
C ILE A 501 -1.68 4.58 -27.63
N LEU A 502 -2.66 3.92 -27.03
CA LEU A 502 -3.47 2.89 -27.64
C LEU A 502 -4.96 3.24 -27.56
N ASP A 503 -5.72 2.84 -28.55
CA ASP A 503 -7.18 2.94 -28.51
C ASP A 503 -7.77 1.90 -27.54
N ASN A 504 -8.89 2.21 -26.90
CA ASN A 504 -9.53 1.32 -25.92
C ASN A 504 -9.80 -0.09 -26.47
N GLU A 505 -10.07 -0.21 -27.75
CA GLU A 505 -10.36 -1.49 -28.42
C GLU A 505 -9.16 -2.45 -28.49
N GLU A 506 -7.92 -1.94 -28.38
CA GLU A 506 -6.70 -2.75 -28.43
C GLU A 506 -6.56 -3.71 -27.23
N PHE A 507 -7.28 -3.45 -26.14
CA PHE A 507 -7.22 -4.27 -24.92
C PHE A 507 -8.28 -5.39 -24.89
N GLY A 508 -9.23 -5.38 -25.83
CA GLY A 508 -10.27 -6.38 -25.94
C GLY A 508 -9.80 -7.62 -26.70
N TYR A 509 -10.30 -8.77 -26.31
CA TYR A 509 -10.14 -10.02 -27.04
C TYR A 509 -11.36 -10.91 -26.88
N TRP A 510 -11.63 -11.71 -27.88
CA TRP A 510 -12.61 -12.79 -27.82
C TRP A 510 -11.91 -14.09 -27.40
N ASP A 511 -12.35 -14.67 -26.29
CA ASP A 511 -12.00 -16.04 -25.90
C ASP A 511 -13.03 -16.99 -26.53
N VAL A 512 -12.60 -17.72 -27.57
CA VAL A 512 -13.47 -18.49 -28.43
C VAL A 512 -13.25 -19.98 -28.20
N GLU A 513 -14.31 -20.67 -27.80
CA GLU A 513 -14.30 -22.12 -27.63
C GLU A 513 -14.33 -22.82 -29.00
N VAL A 514 -13.56 -23.89 -29.13
CA VAL A 514 -13.60 -24.78 -30.27
C VAL A 514 -14.30 -26.07 -29.84
N LEU A 515 -15.26 -26.48 -30.62
CA LEU A 515 -16.00 -27.74 -30.43
C LEU A 515 -15.55 -28.74 -31.45
N ARG A 516 -15.29 -29.99 -31.07
CA ARG A 516 -14.90 -31.09 -31.94
C ARG A 516 -15.84 -32.28 -31.79
N PRO A 517 -16.03 -33.09 -32.86
CA PRO A 517 -16.78 -34.32 -32.73
C PRO A 517 -16.20 -35.22 -31.63
N ALA A 518 -17.04 -35.66 -30.71
CA ALA A 518 -16.60 -36.64 -29.70
C ALA A 518 -16.28 -37.97 -30.41
N LYS A 519 -15.11 -38.57 -30.07
CA LYS A 519 -14.72 -39.87 -30.62
C LYS A 519 -14.76 -40.93 -29.49
N ASN A 520 -15.20 -42.14 -29.83
CA ASN A 520 -15.16 -43.28 -28.93
C ASN A 520 -13.74 -43.90 -28.87
N ASP A 521 -13.55 -44.92 -28.07
CA ASP A 521 -12.25 -45.62 -27.90
C ASP A 521 -11.71 -46.23 -29.22
N LYS A 522 -12.56 -46.39 -30.24
CA LYS A 522 -12.22 -46.87 -31.60
C LYS A 522 -11.94 -45.74 -32.58
N GLY A 523 -12.03 -44.48 -32.16
CA GLY A 523 -11.84 -43.31 -33.02
C GLY A 523 -13.06 -42.94 -33.86
N GLU A 524 -14.23 -43.57 -33.69
CA GLU A 524 -15.43 -43.29 -34.43
C GLU A 524 -16.19 -42.13 -33.80
N THR A 525 -16.85 -41.30 -34.64
CA THR A 525 -17.67 -40.17 -34.19
C THR A 525 -18.89 -40.63 -33.40
N VAL A 526 -19.05 -40.12 -32.18
CA VAL A 526 -20.21 -40.46 -31.33
C VAL A 526 -21.46 -39.72 -31.79
N MET A 527 -22.50 -40.49 -32.07
CA MET A 527 -23.83 -39.97 -32.42
C MET A 527 -24.77 -40.04 -31.22
N VAL A 528 -25.54 -38.97 -30.98
CA VAL A 528 -26.60 -38.92 -29.97
C VAL A 528 -27.89 -38.45 -30.62
N LYS A 529 -28.93 -39.28 -30.56
CA LYS A 529 -30.22 -39.00 -31.22
C LYS A 529 -30.09 -38.60 -32.71
N GLY A 530 -29.19 -39.28 -33.45
CA GLY A 530 -28.96 -39.02 -34.87
C GLY A 530 -28.14 -37.75 -35.21
N LYS A 531 -27.59 -37.07 -34.21
CA LYS A 531 -26.73 -35.90 -34.40
C LYS A 531 -25.33 -36.16 -33.86
N VAL A 532 -24.31 -35.57 -34.47
CA VAL A 532 -22.94 -35.64 -33.99
C VAL A 532 -22.90 -35.01 -32.61
N LYS A 533 -22.31 -35.72 -31.64
CA LYS A 533 -22.01 -35.16 -30.32
C LYS A 533 -20.72 -34.36 -30.40
N TYR A 534 -20.81 -33.07 -30.14
CA TYR A 534 -19.64 -32.21 -30.02
C TYR A 534 -19.20 -32.08 -28.57
N VAL A 535 -17.89 -31.99 -28.33
CA VAL A 535 -17.25 -31.73 -27.04
C VAL A 535 -16.31 -30.52 -27.16
N LYS A 536 -16.24 -29.77 -26.08
CA LYS A 536 -15.34 -28.62 -25.99
C LYS A 536 -13.90 -29.10 -26.04
N ASP A 537 -13.07 -28.46 -26.86
CA ASP A 537 -11.61 -28.66 -26.82
C ASP A 537 -11.01 -28.16 -25.52
N LYS A 538 -9.84 -28.70 -25.20
CA LYS A 538 -9.07 -28.30 -24.02
C LYS A 538 -8.63 -26.82 -24.10
N TYR A 539 -8.41 -26.33 -25.29
CA TYR A 539 -7.89 -24.97 -25.55
C TYR A 539 -8.95 -24.13 -26.27
N SER A 540 -9.01 -22.85 -25.89
CA SER A 540 -9.74 -21.79 -26.59
C SER A 540 -8.74 -20.91 -27.35
N PHE A 541 -9.26 -20.13 -28.30
CA PHE A 541 -8.46 -19.14 -29.03
C PHE A 541 -8.77 -17.74 -28.55
N GLN A 542 -7.71 -16.96 -28.28
CA GLN A 542 -7.84 -15.53 -28.01
C GLN A 542 -7.68 -14.75 -29.31
N ILE A 543 -8.77 -14.15 -29.77
CA ILE A 543 -8.83 -13.38 -31.00
C ILE A 543 -8.89 -11.90 -30.66
N PRO A 544 -8.00 -11.02 -31.16
CA PRO A 544 -8.09 -9.59 -30.91
C PRO A 544 -9.49 -9.05 -31.25
N TYR A 545 -10.00 -8.13 -30.42
CA TYR A 545 -11.33 -7.54 -30.61
C TYR A 545 -11.48 -6.87 -31.97
N ASN A 546 -10.44 -6.20 -32.44
CA ASN A 546 -10.33 -5.49 -33.70
C ASN A 546 -9.81 -6.35 -34.88
N TYR A 547 -9.83 -7.71 -34.77
CA TYR A 547 -9.38 -8.58 -35.86
C TYR A 547 -10.19 -8.36 -37.11
N GLU A 548 -9.52 -8.10 -38.24
CA GLU A 548 -10.17 -7.83 -39.51
C GLU A 548 -11.04 -8.99 -40.00
N GLY A 549 -12.35 -8.78 -40.11
CA GLY A 549 -13.37 -9.78 -40.49
C GLY A 549 -13.89 -10.60 -39.30
N GLY A 550 -13.52 -10.23 -38.06
CA GLY A 550 -14.11 -10.79 -36.84
C GLY A 550 -13.75 -12.24 -36.56
N ILE A 551 -14.53 -12.81 -35.63
CA ILE A 551 -14.33 -14.19 -35.11
C ILE A 551 -14.44 -15.22 -36.22
N GLU A 552 -15.44 -15.09 -37.10
CA GLU A 552 -15.74 -16.04 -38.16
C GLU A 552 -14.56 -16.16 -39.14
N ARG A 553 -14.02 -15.03 -39.60
CA ARG A 553 -12.89 -15.04 -40.55
C ARG A 553 -11.63 -15.63 -39.92
N PHE A 554 -11.38 -15.32 -38.63
CA PHE A 554 -10.26 -15.93 -37.90
C PHE A 554 -10.45 -17.45 -37.82
N PHE A 555 -11.66 -17.89 -37.44
CA PHE A 555 -11.97 -19.30 -37.26
C PHE A 555 -11.81 -20.09 -38.58
N GLU A 556 -12.33 -19.56 -39.67
CA GLU A 556 -12.18 -20.17 -41.01
C GLU A 556 -10.71 -20.30 -41.40
N LYS A 557 -9.94 -19.23 -41.24
CA LYS A 557 -8.53 -19.16 -41.69
C LYS A 557 -7.58 -19.95 -40.82
N GLU A 558 -7.69 -19.83 -39.50
CA GLU A 558 -6.69 -20.36 -38.56
C GLU A 558 -7.09 -21.72 -37.96
N VAL A 559 -8.37 -22.04 -37.93
CA VAL A 559 -8.88 -23.28 -37.30
C VAL A 559 -9.40 -24.26 -38.37
N GLN A 560 -10.40 -23.89 -39.16
CA GLN A 560 -11.08 -24.82 -40.10
C GLN A 560 -10.17 -25.28 -41.25
N GLN A 561 -9.20 -24.46 -41.68
CA GLN A 561 -8.23 -24.90 -42.68
C GLN A 561 -7.36 -26.08 -42.20
N ARG A 562 -7.12 -26.16 -40.88
CA ARG A 562 -6.33 -27.24 -40.27
C ARG A 562 -7.18 -28.37 -39.69
N ASP A 563 -8.41 -28.07 -39.33
CA ASP A 563 -9.36 -29.01 -38.75
C ASP A 563 -10.79 -28.71 -39.28
N PRO A 564 -11.15 -29.27 -40.44
CA PRO A 564 -12.47 -29.05 -41.06
C PRO A 564 -13.64 -29.54 -40.21
N GLU A 565 -13.43 -30.48 -39.27
CA GLU A 565 -14.50 -31.02 -38.40
C GLU A 565 -14.77 -30.08 -37.18
N ALA A 566 -13.92 -29.11 -36.93
CA ALA A 566 -14.11 -28.15 -35.85
C ALA A 566 -15.24 -27.17 -36.16
N ILE A 567 -16.02 -26.86 -35.13
CA ILE A 567 -17.05 -25.82 -35.20
C ILE A 567 -16.83 -24.76 -34.12
N LEU A 568 -17.32 -23.57 -34.42
CA LEU A 568 -17.27 -22.43 -33.49
C LEU A 568 -18.16 -22.71 -32.28
N GLY A 569 -17.59 -22.57 -31.08
CA GLY A 569 -18.30 -22.65 -29.83
C GLY A 569 -18.68 -21.28 -29.28
N LYS A 570 -18.76 -21.17 -27.94
CA LYS A 570 -19.07 -19.92 -27.27
C LYS A 570 -17.91 -18.94 -27.39
N ALA A 571 -18.20 -17.69 -27.76
CA ALA A 571 -17.27 -16.57 -27.69
C ALA A 571 -17.59 -15.72 -26.46
N THR A 572 -16.58 -15.38 -25.69
CA THR A 572 -16.69 -14.53 -24.50
C THR A 572 -15.71 -13.37 -24.63
N LEU A 573 -16.21 -12.14 -24.50
CA LEU A 573 -15.36 -10.95 -24.55
C LEU A 573 -14.57 -10.80 -23.24
N GLY A 574 -13.27 -10.67 -23.36
CA GLY A 574 -12.33 -10.41 -22.27
C GLY A 574 -11.50 -9.14 -22.52
N TYR A 575 -10.92 -8.62 -21.45
CA TYR A 575 -10.00 -7.48 -21.51
C TYR A 575 -8.73 -7.80 -20.74
N GLU A 576 -7.57 -7.55 -21.35
CA GLU A 576 -6.26 -7.65 -20.71
C GLU A 576 -5.30 -6.60 -21.26
N ILE A 577 -4.31 -6.22 -20.45
CA ILE A 577 -3.31 -5.21 -20.80
C ILE A 577 -1.96 -5.91 -20.95
N ARG A 578 -1.59 -6.24 -22.20
CA ARG A 578 -0.33 -6.93 -22.55
C ARG A 578 0.84 -5.95 -22.57
N PHE A 579 1.09 -5.32 -21.44
CA PHE A 579 2.04 -4.22 -21.30
C PHE A 579 3.40 -4.50 -21.94
N ALA A 580 4.00 -5.66 -21.65
CA ALA A 580 5.31 -6.05 -22.16
C ALA A 580 5.41 -6.11 -23.71
N ASN A 581 4.29 -6.33 -24.41
CA ASN A 581 4.30 -6.44 -25.87
C ASN A 581 4.65 -5.10 -26.54
N TYR A 582 4.38 -3.98 -25.89
CA TYR A 582 4.57 -2.64 -26.43
C TYR A 582 5.96 -2.07 -26.16
N PHE A 583 6.67 -2.60 -25.15
CA PHE A 583 7.99 -2.13 -24.72
C PHE A 583 9.08 -3.18 -24.86
N SER A 584 8.79 -4.30 -25.55
CA SER A 584 9.81 -5.31 -25.83
C SER A 584 10.90 -4.72 -26.73
N ARG A 585 12.11 -4.56 -26.19
CA ARG A 585 13.27 -4.20 -26.99
C ARG A 585 13.48 -5.28 -28.03
N LYS A 586 13.51 -4.92 -29.33
CA LYS A 586 14.04 -5.80 -30.36
C LYS A 586 15.47 -6.11 -29.97
N VAL A 587 15.71 -7.34 -29.51
CA VAL A 587 17.08 -7.79 -29.25
C VAL A 587 17.82 -7.67 -30.56
N ASP A 588 18.88 -6.86 -30.61
CA ASP A 588 19.66 -6.67 -31.82
C ASP A 588 20.24 -8.05 -32.21
N ALA A 589 20.02 -8.46 -33.48
CA ALA A 589 20.51 -9.72 -33.98
C ALA A 589 22.05 -9.86 -33.80
N LYS A 590 22.75 -8.74 -33.64
CA LYS A 590 24.18 -8.68 -33.34
C LYS A 590 24.47 -9.07 -31.89
N GLU A 591 23.67 -8.58 -30.91
CA GLU A 591 23.78 -9.00 -29.50
C GLU A 591 23.46 -10.47 -29.33
N THR A 592 22.47 -10.99 -30.08
CA THR A 592 22.14 -12.43 -30.05
C THR A 592 23.29 -13.29 -30.58
N LYS A 593 24.02 -12.85 -31.65
CA LYS A 593 25.18 -13.54 -32.15
C LYS A 593 26.35 -13.49 -31.17
N ASP A 594 26.58 -12.36 -30.53
CA ASP A 594 27.64 -12.19 -29.53
C ASP A 594 27.33 -13.03 -28.26
N LEU A 595 26.10 -13.15 -27.86
CA LEU A 595 25.65 -14.06 -26.81
C LEU A 595 25.81 -15.53 -27.19
N GLN A 596 25.50 -15.92 -28.43
CA GLN A 596 25.70 -17.26 -28.92
C GLN A 596 27.22 -17.64 -28.95
N VAL A 597 28.07 -16.71 -29.35
CA VAL A 597 29.53 -16.89 -29.30
C VAL A 597 30.00 -17.03 -27.85
N LYS A 598 29.48 -16.22 -26.94
CA LYS A 598 29.80 -16.29 -25.50
C LYS A 598 29.33 -17.59 -24.88
N ILE A 599 28.12 -18.03 -25.17
CA ILE A 599 27.57 -19.32 -24.73
C ILE A 599 28.44 -20.47 -25.27
N GLY A 600 28.82 -20.43 -26.55
CA GLY A 600 29.70 -21.42 -27.15
C GLY A 600 31.10 -21.44 -26.53
N SER A 601 31.64 -20.30 -26.11
CA SER A 601 32.95 -20.26 -25.42
C SER A 601 32.82 -20.80 -23.98
N MET A 602 31.73 -20.45 -23.23
CA MET A 602 31.48 -20.99 -21.90
C MET A 602 31.24 -22.51 -21.94
N GLN A 603 30.50 -23.01 -22.95
CA GLN A 603 30.32 -24.45 -23.14
C GLN A 603 31.66 -25.18 -23.35
N LYS A 604 32.56 -24.61 -24.16
CA LYS A 604 33.92 -25.17 -24.35
C LYS A 604 34.72 -25.15 -23.06
N GLU A 605 34.62 -24.11 -22.26
CA GLU A 605 35.32 -23.99 -20.97
C GLU A 605 34.79 -25.02 -19.98
N VAL A 606 33.46 -25.18 -19.85
CA VAL A 606 32.84 -26.22 -19.03
C VAL A 606 33.26 -27.62 -19.48
N LEU A 607 33.24 -27.89 -20.77
CA LEU A 607 33.71 -29.17 -21.33
C LEU A 607 35.21 -29.41 -21.06
N SER A 608 36.04 -28.39 -20.99
CA SER A 608 37.48 -28.50 -20.66
C SER A 608 37.71 -28.75 -19.15
N LEU A 609 36.78 -28.35 -18.30
CA LEU A 609 36.85 -28.56 -16.85
C LEU A 609 36.29 -29.93 -16.42
N LEU A 610 35.37 -30.52 -17.21
CA LEU A 610 34.79 -31.84 -16.93
C LEU A 610 35.85 -32.97 -16.75
N PRO A 611 36.92 -33.09 -17.58
CA PRO A 611 37.97 -34.08 -17.32
C PRO A 611 38.74 -33.84 -16.01
N LYS A 612 38.91 -32.58 -15.60
CA LYS A 612 39.53 -32.23 -14.29
C LYS A 612 38.65 -32.60 -13.10
N LEU A 613 37.33 -32.50 -13.25
CA LEU A 613 36.36 -32.97 -12.28
C LEU A 613 36.35 -34.51 -12.19
N SER A 614 36.46 -35.21 -13.32
CA SER A 614 36.54 -36.68 -13.32
C SER A 614 37.82 -37.21 -12.64
N ASP A 615 38.94 -36.48 -12.73
CA ASP A 615 40.18 -36.79 -12.00
C ASP A 615 40.04 -36.56 -10.48
N TRP A 616 39.16 -35.63 -10.06
CA TRP A 616 38.86 -35.36 -8.65
C TRP A 616 37.94 -36.41 -8.04
N PHE A 617 37.10 -37.09 -8.87
CA PHE A 617 36.16 -38.14 -8.45
C PHE A 617 36.65 -39.58 -8.73
N ARG A 618 37.93 -39.78 -9.08
CA ARG A 618 38.55 -41.13 -9.18
C ARG A 618 38.71 -41.73 -7.80
N THR A 619 37.62 -42.30 -7.29
CA THR A 619 37.65 -43.47 -6.40
C THR A 619 37.28 -44.67 -7.26
N ASP A 620 38.07 -45.68 -7.24
CA ASP A 620 38.11 -46.83 -8.17
C ASP A 620 36.89 -47.78 -8.16
N ASN A 621 35.67 -47.32 -7.86
CA ASN A 621 34.46 -48.14 -7.87
C ASN A 621 33.17 -47.30 -7.99
N ILE A 622 33.05 -46.38 -8.88
CA ILE A 622 31.76 -45.71 -9.13
C ILE A 622 31.13 -46.28 -10.40
N ASP A 623 30.02 -46.98 -10.26
CA ASP A 623 29.15 -47.40 -11.37
C ASP A 623 28.57 -46.14 -12.07
N LEU A 624 28.78 -46.04 -13.39
CA LEU A 624 28.29 -44.94 -14.23
C LEU A 624 27.05 -45.36 -15.02
N LYS A 625 26.08 -44.50 -15.11
CA LYS A 625 24.90 -44.62 -16.00
C LYS A 625 24.93 -43.53 -17.06
N GLU A 626 24.30 -43.79 -18.22
CA GLU A 626 24.10 -42.77 -19.24
C GLU A 626 23.09 -41.72 -18.73
N SER A 627 23.46 -40.44 -18.86
CA SER A 627 22.53 -39.33 -18.54
C SER A 627 21.51 -39.17 -19.67
N LYS A 628 20.26 -38.84 -19.29
CA LYS A 628 19.22 -38.48 -20.26
C LYS A 628 19.51 -37.13 -20.95
N ASN A 629 20.40 -36.32 -20.37
CA ASN A 629 20.84 -35.07 -20.98
C ASN A 629 22.14 -35.32 -21.77
N PRO A 630 22.13 -35.17 -23.13
CA PRO A 630 23.28 -35.50 -23.98
C PRO A 630 24.54 -34.65 -23.70
N ILE A 631 24.40 -33.56 -22.91
CA ILE A 631 25.52 -32.69 -22.52
C ILE A 631 26.42 -33.36 -21.48
N PHE A 632 25.89 -34.23 -20.63
CA PHE A 632 26.60 -34.78 -19.48
C PHE A 632 27.17 -36.19 -19.70
N GLY A 633 26.84 -36.88 -20.80
CA GLY A 633 27.34 -38.22 -21.08
C GLY A 633 27.06 -39.20 -19.94
N LYS A 634 28.11 -39.79 -19.35
CA LYS A 634 27.99 -40.71 -18.22
C LYS A 634 28.09 -39.99 -16.88
N ILE A 635 27.13 -40.28 -15.99
CA ILE A 635 27.04 -39.74 -14.62
C ILE A 635 27.08 -40.89 -13.59
N PRO A 636 27.48 -40.65 -12.33
CA PRO A 636 27.44 -41.67 -11.28
C PRO A 636 26.03 -42.28 -11.14
N ALA A 637 25.96 -43.64 -11.04
CA ALA A 637 24.68 -44.35 -11.06
C ALA A 637 23.73 -43.97 -9.94
N HIS A 638 24.24 -43.48 -8.82
CA HIS A 638 23.47 -42.99 -7.66
C HIS A 638 22.98 -41.54 -7.75
N TRP A 639 23.37 -40.82 -8.81
CA TRP A 639 22.91 -39.45 -9.02
C TRP A 639 21.51 -39.43 -9.63
N ASP A 640 20.60 -38.63 -9.00
CA ASP A 640 19.26 -38.40 -9.54
C ASP A 640 19.31 -37.18 -10.47
N GLU A 641 18.76 -37.28 -11.68
CA GLU A 641 18.75 -36.16 -12.64
C GLU A 641 18.01 -34.93 -12.13
N ILE A 642 17.14 -35.09 -11.11
CA ILE A 642 16.43 -34.00 -10.45
C ILE A 642 17.38 -33.12 -9.62
N GLN A 643 18.44 -33.65 -9.06
CA GLN A 643 19.38 -32.88 -8.25
C GLN A 643 20.29 -31.96 -9.09
N PHE A 644 20.52 -32.27 -10.37
CA PHE A 644 21.25 -31.38 -11.27
C PHE A 644 20.51 -30.12 -11.70
N LYS A 645 19.19 -30.16 -11.73
CA LYS A 645 18.37 -29.01 -12.11
C LYS A 645 18.44 -27.86 -11.09
N TYR A 646 18.70 -28.17 -9.82
CA TYR A 646 18.81 -27.20 -8.73
C TYR A 646 20.23 -26.67 -8.47
N CYS A 647 21.23 -27.17 -9.17
CA CYS A 647 22.61 -26.68 -9.05
C CYS A 647 22.94 -25.53 -10.03
N PHE A 648 22.03 -25.23 -10.97
CA PHE A 648 22.26 -24.26 -12.05
C PHE A 648 21.10 -23.21 -12.17
N ASP A 649 20.12 -23.21 -11.24
CA ASP A 649 19.21 -22.12 -10.96
C ASP A 649 19.76 -21.33 -9.76
#